data_2bb7403cf63f434a3b21591e72eb0a39
#
_entry.id   2bb7403cf63f434a3b21591e72eb0a39
#
_cell.length_a   1.000
_cell.length_b   1.000
_cell.length_c   1.000
_cell.angle_alpha   90.00
_cell.angle_beta   90.00
_cell.angle_gamma   90.00
#
_symmetry.space_group_name_H-M   'P 1'
#
loop_
_entity.id
_entity.type
_entity.pdbx_description
1 polymer ?
#
loop_
_entity_poly.entity_id
_entity_poly.type
_entity_poly.pdbx_seq_one_letter_code
_entity_poly.pdbx_strand_id
1 'polypeptide(L)'
;MCLTLILLTWLQLPAQSHQCVALSDTIDVVHYGIHLDVTDFTNHTLKGIAEIDFTTPLPLVSQLGLNLRQLTVDSVKTAEGDYLSFSHSGDYLQIILQQSVTSGDTAKIWIYYHGIPFSESWGGFHFSGNYAFNLGVGFQSVPHNLGKAWFPCVDDFVDRAFYDYYIRVENGKLAACGGLLQSVSTRCDGTKEFHWKSDRSLPTYLASVAVGPYALVEDAFEGLTDTIPIMYFVRQQDTAKVAGSFEHMKQIAGIYENCFGPYPFQRIGITGTAIGAMEHAENIAYPHSSINGSLSDEWLYAHELAHMWFGNMVTCASDADMWLNEGWASWSESLMREKLYDIETARGPFRNMMQEVLRYAHISEGGYLPLSPMPSNHTYGTHIYDKGAMVVHGLRGYLGDSLFFNGIKAYLSQFAYQPANSYQLRDFLTVYTGIDLASFFDFHVFGPGYNHISVDSFNITPVAGLFNVEVFLRQKLRGANVPANDCRTQLTFMNSQRDTLTRTALFSGFSGSVNYILPFEPVLVMCDVDERFADATTDNYKIINKVGEYNFANTYFKLNVLSESDTSWIRVTHHWVAPDSLLIPSPGLTLSNNRYWSVEGIYSPDFAGNGIFTYNRSNALDNDLIQNSADSLVLLYRENARQQWRSISFIQTGPWQMGFITVPLLLPGDYTLAIWDEAWVGIKTSGKTPKSQLSITPNPGKGTFDIERNYTGEGVMTLTSPSGAMIQTSRVKSSDKLIKLNASKLQPGHYYVTISSLRQRESATLIILP
;
A
#
# COMPACT_ATOMS: atom_id res chain seq x y z
N MET A 1 48.46 44.50 34.48
CA MET A 1 47.75 43.28 34.96
C MET A 1 46.91 42.76 33.81
N CYS A 2 47.50 41.89 32.98
CA CYS A 2 46.78 41.22 31.88
C CYS A 2 46.29 39.87 32.39
N LEU A 3 44.98 39.61 32.42
CA LEU A 3 44.40 38.31 32.63
C LEU A 3 44.30 37.60 31.30
N THR A 4 45.01 36.50 31.16
CA THR A 4 44.92 35.59 30.00
C THR A 4 43.83 34.56 30.30
N LEU A 5 42.75 34.59 29.52
CA LEU A 5 41.68 33.58 29.53
C LEU A 5 42.16 32.34 28.74
N ILE A 6 42.32 31.23 29.38
CA ILE A 6 42.57 29.89 28.75
C ILE A 6 41.20 29.29 28.39
N LEU A 7 40.88 29.26 27.11
CA LEU A 7 39.74 28.46 26.58
C LEU A 7 40.17 26.99 26.52
N LEU A 8 39.57 26.15 27.38
CA LEU A 8 39.63 24.71 27.24
C LEU A 8 38.60 24.27 26.20
N THR A 9 39.09 23.94 25.01
CA THR A 9 38.29 23.24 24.00
C THR A 9 38.17 21.77 24.37
N TRP A 10 36.97 21.33 24.72
CA TRP A 10 36.64 19.92 24.83
C TRP A 10 36.60 19.33 23.43
N LEU A 11 37.60 18.54 23.06
CA LEU A 11 37.51 17.62 21.91
C LEU A 11 36.53 16.51 22.29
N GLN A 12 35.31 16.59 21.77
CA GLN A 12 34.42 15.43 21.70
C GLN A 12 35.03 14.45 20.70
N LEU A 13 35.63 13.38 21.20
CA LEU A 13 35.91 12.19 20.43
C LEU A 13 34.54 11.66 19.92
N PRO A 14 34.39 11.32 18.63
CA PRO A 14 33.19 10.65 18.18
C PRO A 14 33.08 9.34 18.95
N ALA A 15 31.90 9.10 19.55
CA ALA A 15 31.56 7.82 20.10
C ALA A 15 31.72 6.79 18.96
N GLN A 16 32.71 5.90 19.09
CA GLN A 16 32.73 4.70 18.25
C GLN A 16 31.44 3.94 18.55
N SER A 17 30.52 3.95 17.61
CA SER A 17 29.44 2.97 17.60
C SER A 17 30.12 1.60 17.53
N HIS A 18 30.10 0.87 18.63
CA HIS A 18 30.35 -0.56 18.56
C HIS A 18 29.24 -1.13 17.68
N GLN A 19 29.54 -1.32 16.40
CA GLN A 19 28.75 -2.21 15.57
C GLN A 19 28.81 -3.57 16.28
N CYS A 20 27.68 -4.03 16.81
CA CYS A 20 27.56 -5.41 17.25
C CYS A 20 27.83 -6.26 16.01
N VAL A 21 28.90 -7.03 16.03
CA VAL A 21 29.22 -7.99 14.97
C VAL A 21 28.07 -9.00 14.96
N ALA A 22 27.42 -9.18 13.81
CA ALA A 22 26.35 -10.17 13.66
C ALA A 22 26.95 -11.58 13.91
N LEU A 23 26.15 -12.52 14.40
CA LEU A 23 26.62 -13.88 14.63
C LEU A 23 27.06 -14.53 13.31
N SER A 24 26.33 -14.33 12.25
CA SER A 24 26.67 -14.76 10.88
C SER A 24 27.99 -14.20 10.32
N ASP A 25 28.51 -13.10 10.88
CA ASP A 25 29.85 -12.61 10.54
C ASP A 25 30.97 -13.46 11.16
N THR A 26 30.64 -14.28 12.16
CA THR A 26 31.61 -15.09 12.90
C THR A 26 31.54 -16.56 12.58
N ILE A 27 30.35 -17.06 12.28
CA ILE A 27 30.09 -18.46 11.94
C ILE A 27 29.07 -18.53 10.82
N ASP A 28 29.10 -19.64 10.08
CA ASP A 28 28.16 -20.02 9.02
C ASP A 28 27.69 -21.44 9.35
N VAL A 29 26.39 -21.59 9.66
CA VAL A 29 25.83 -22.89 9.97
C VAL A 29 25.44 -23.59 8.69
N VAL A 30 26.06 -24.75 8.46
CA VAL A 30 25.84 -25.54 7.25
C VAL A 30 24.63 -26.45 7.40
N HIS A 31 24.40 -27.00 8.61
CA HIS A 31 23.32 -27.97 8.84
C HIS A 31 22.81 -27.95 10.28
N TYR A 32 21.51 -28.07 10.43
CA TYR A 32 20.82 -28.33 11.69
C TYR A 32 20.16 -29.71 11.67
N GLY A 33 20.52 -30.58 12.60
CA GLY A 33 19.77 -31.80 12.96
C GLY A 33 18.94 -31.52 14.21
N ILE A 34 17.63 -31.36 14.06
CA ILE A 34 16.74 -30.96 15.15
C ILE A 34 15.98 -32.18 15.65
N HIS A 35 16.39 -32.75 16.80
CA HIS A 35 15.67 -33.79 17.51
C HIS A 35 14.76 -33.15 18.55
N LEU A 36 13.44 -33.22 18.37
CA LEU A 36 12.48 -32.53 19.23
C LEU A 36 11.42 -33.48 19.75
N ASP A 37 11.28 -33.56 21.06
CA ASP A 37 10.20 -34.27 21.74
C ASP A 37 9.05 -33.31 22.04
N VAL A 38 7.93 -33.52 21.37
CA VAL A 38 6.69 -32.73 21.46
C VAL A 38 5.57 -33.62 22.00
N THR A 39 5.81 -34.29 23.14
CA THR A 39 4.82 -35.19 23.76
C THR A 39 4.16 -34.59 25.00
N ASP A 40 4.70 -33.54 25.60
CA ASP A 40 4.18 -32.92 26.83
C ASP A 40 3.22 -31.76 26.55
N PHE A 41 2.02 -32.09 26.11
CA PHE A 41 0.94 -31.13 25.91
C PHE A 41 0.28 -30.63 27.20
N THR A 42 0.59 -31.27 28.35
CA THR A 42 0.05 -30.89 29.66
C THR A 42 0.82 -29.70 30.24
N ASN A 43 2.14 -29.78 30.21
CA ASN A 43 3.00 -28.72 30.74
C ASN A 43 3.49 -27.74 29.66
N HIS A 44 3.16 -28.00 28.38
CA HIS A 44 3.61 -27.23 27.22
C HIS A 44 5.15 -27.15 27.14
N THR A 45 5.84 -28.28 27.39
CA THR A 45 7.29 -28.31 27.38
C THR A 45 7.86 -29.04 26.17
N LEU A 46 9.02 -28.57 25.73
CA LEU A 46 9.86 -29.21 24.72
C LEU A 46 11.10 -29.82 25.37
N LYS A 47 11.59 -30.92 24.79
CA LYS A 47 12.94 -31.42 25.00
C LYS A 47 13.61 -31.56 23.65
N GLY A 48 14.78 -30.98 23.48
CA GLY A 48 15.45 -30.97 22.19
C GLY A 48 16.93 -31.31 22.27
N ILE A 49 17.44 -31.80 21.16
CA ILE A 49 18.87 -31.88 20.87
C ILE A 49 19.05 -31.20 19.52
N ALA A 50 19.85 -30.14 19.49
CA ALA A 50 20.27 -29.51 18.25
C ALA A 50 21.67 -30.01 17.89
N GLU A 51 21.76 -30.75 16.82
CA GLU A 51 23.01 -31.08 16.15
C GLU A 51 23.33 -29.95 15.18
N ILE A 52 24.51 -29.30 15.32
CA ILE A 52 24.86 -28.12 14.52
C ILE A 52 26.22 -28.37 13.87
N ASP A 53 26.21 -28.43 12.53
CA ASP A 53 27.41 -28.41 11.70
C ASP A 53 27.68 -26.99 11.26
N PHE A 54 28.83 -26.44 11.57
CA PHE A 54 29.18 -25.06 11.25
C PHE A 54 30.59 -24.92 10.72
N THR A 55 30.82 -23.87 9.97
CA THR A 55 32.14 -23.38 9.54
C THR A 55 32.30 -21.92 9.99
N THR A 56 33.44 -21.32 9.70
CA THR A 56 33.68 -19.90 10.00
C THR A 56 34.30 -19.16 8.83
N PRO A 57 33.82 -17.94 8.51
CA PRO A 57 34.48 -17.05 7.58
C PRO A 57 35.75 -16.42 8.17
N LEU A 58 35.92 -16.44 9.50
CA LEU A 58 37.07 -15.89 10.17
C LEU A 58 38.28 -16.85 10.09
N PRO A 59 39.53 -16.34 10.13
CA PRO A 59 40.72 -17.19 10.11
C PRO A 59 40.75 -18.24 11.21
N LEU A 60 40.20 -17.93 12.39
CA LEU A 60 40.19 -18.82 13.56
C LEU A 60 39.09 -18.40 14.54
N VAL A 61 38.28 -19.35 15.02
CA VAL A 61 37.31 -19.17 16.13
C VAL A 61 37.56 -20.15 17.23
N SER A 62 37.59 -19.67 18.47
CA SER A 62 37.73 -20.49 19.71
C SER A 62 36.44 -20.49 20.54
N GLN A 63 35.43 -19.72 20.14
CA GLN A 63 34.13 -19.65 20.80
C GLN A 63 33.02 -19.48 19.75
N LEU A 64 31.85 -20.02 20.05
CA LEU A 64 30.68 -20.00 19.22
C LEU A 64 29.58 -19.21 19.92
N GLY A 65 28.92 -18.29 19.19
CA GLY A 65 27.73 -17.59 19.64
C GLY A 65 26.49 -18.12 18.92
N LEU A 66 25.42 -18.38 19.67
CA LEU A 66 24.11 -18.76 19.13
C LEU A 66 23.00 -17.96 19.85
N ASN A 67 21.81 -17.96 19.27
CA ASN A 67 20.61 -17.44 19.90
C ASN A 67 19.75 -18.60 20.43
N LEU A 68 19.21 -18.46 21.66
CA LEU A 68 18.22 -19.35 22.25
C LEU A 68 17.39 -18.53 23.25
N ARG A 69 16.09 -18.51 23.11
CA ARG A 69 15.20 -17.72 23.98
C ARG A 69 14.42 -18.61 24.93
N GLN A 70 14.48 -18.29 26.24
CA GLN A 70 13.68 -18.87 27.32
C GLN A 70 13.99 -20.34 27.68
N LEU A 71 14.41 -21.17 26.72
CA LEU A 71 14.74 -22.57 26.95
C LEU A 71 16.05 -22.71 27.75
N THR A 72 16.15 -23.77 28.52
CA THR A 72 17.32 -24.08 29.35
C THR A 72 18.27 -25.03 28.63
N VAL A 73 19.54 -24.68 28.53
CA VAL A 73 20.60 -25.58 28.04
C VAL A 73 21.06 -26.50 29.15
N ASP A 74 20.98 -27.81 28.92
CA ASP A 74 21.40 -28.84 29.85
C ASP A 74 22.89 -29.15 29.71
N SER A 75 23.36 -29.29 28.49
CA SER A 75 24.77 -29.56 28.18
C SER A 75 25.07 -29.28 26.71
N VAL A 76 26.34 -29.02 26.44
CA VAL A 76 26.88 -28.93 25.08
C VAL A 76 28.00 -29.95 24.96
N LYS A 77 28.07 -30.67 23.84
CA LYS A 77 29.06 -31.71 23.56
C LYS A 77 29.68 -31.58 22.20
N THR A 78 30.91 -32.06 22.03
CA THR A 78 31.53 -32.28 20.72
C THR A 78 30.92 -33.51 20.02
N ALA A 79 31.27 -33.74 18.77
CA ALA A 79 30.90 -34.96 18.04
C ALA A 79 31.42 -36.26 18.73
N GLU A 80 32.55 -36.17 19.43
CA GLU A 80 33.18 -37.29 20.19
C GLU A 80 32.48 -37.53 21.53
N GLY A 81 31.60 -36.60 21.97
CA GLY A 81 30.84 -36.70 23.22
C GLY A 81 31.47 -35.95 24.40
N ASP A 82 32.55 -35.21 24.20
CA ASP A 82 33.18 -34.39 25.22
C ASP A 82 32.36 -33.16 25.58
N TYR A 83 32.24 -32.84 26.88
CA TYR A 83 31.51 -31.68 27.34
C TYR A 83 32.23 -30.36 27.05
N LEU A 84 31.53 -29.41 26.52
CA LEU A 84 31.97 -28.03 26.28
C LEU A 84 31.44 -27.11 27.38
N SER A 85 32.25 -26.11 27.76
CA SER A 85 31.82 -25.04 28.65
C SER A 85 30.95 -24.05 27.89
N PHE A 86 29.87 -23.62 28.51
CA PHE A 86 28.97 -22.64 27.93
C PHE A 86 28.42 -21.65 28.98
N SER A 87 27.92 -20.53 28.51
CA SER A 87 27.11 -19.59 29.29
C SER A 87 25.89 -19.16 28.49
N HIS A 88 24.75 -19.06 29.15
CA HIS A 88 23.49 -18.63 28.52
C HIS A 88 22.91 -17.45 29.30
N SER A 89 22.72 -16.31 28.64
CA SER A 89 22.19 -15.09 29.25
C SER A 89 21.28 -14.36 28.27
N GLY A 90 20.03 -14.16 28.68
CA GLY A 90 18.98 -13.63 27.77
C GLY A 90 18.79 -14.55 26.57
N ASP A 91 18.93 -14.01 25.37
CA ASP A 91 18.83 -14.76 24.12
C ASP A 91 20.19 -15.27 23.60
N TYR A 92 21.29 -14.97 24.31
CA TYR A 92 22.63 -15.28 23.82
C TYR A 92 23.22 -16.48 24.52
N LEU A 93 23.58 -17.50 23.75
CA LEU A 93 24.29 -18.71 24.18
C LEU A 93 25.72 -18.66 23.65
N GLN A 94 26.70 -18.56 24.56
CA GLN A 94 28.12 -18.63 24.25
C GLN A 94 28.65 -20.01 24.57
N ILE A 95 29.42 -20.59 23.68
CA ILE A 95 30.07 -21.92 23.84
C ILE A 95 31.56 -21.76 23.60
N ILE A 96 32.38 -22.33 24.51
CA ILE A 96 33.84 -22.34 24.40
C ILE A 96 34.28 -23.66 23.75
N LEU A 97 34.92 -23.57 22.60
CA LEU A 97 35.38 -24.73 21.85
C LEU A 97 36.66 -25.27 22.47
N GLN A 98 36.78 -26.61 22.55
CA GLN A 98 38.03 -27.25 23.03
C GLN A 98 39.16 -27.08 22.00
N GLN A 99 38.83 -27.16 20.73
CA GLN A 99 39.74 -26.92 19.63
C GLN A 99 39.17 -25.77 18.78
N SER A 100 40.03 -24.83 18.43
CA SER A 100 39.64 -23.73 17.56
C SER A 100 39.35 -24.25 16.14
N VAL A 101 38.32 -23.68 15.49
CA VAL A 101 37.94 -23.98 14.11
C VAL A 101 38.60 -22.94 13.20
N THR A 102 39.23 -23.38 12.14
CA THR A 102 39.83 -22.50 11.11
C THR A 102 38.93 -22.37 9.89
N SER A 103 39.10 -21.27 9.17
CA SER A 103 38.34 -21.05 7.93
C SER A 103 38.50 -22.23 6.96
N GLY A 104 37.37 -22.76 6.49
CA GLY A 104 37.30 -23.92 5.61
C GLY A 104 37.16 -25.28 6.32
N ASP A 105 37.36 -25.32 7.63
CA ASP A 105 37.05 -26.52 8.43
C ASP A 105 35.59 -26.52 8.88
N THR A 106 34.99 -27.70 8.98
CA THR A 106 33.66 -27.89 9.55
C THR A 106 33.77 -28.54 10.93
N ALA A 107 33.05 -27.99 11.89
CA ALA A 107 32.95 -28.56 13.22
C ALA A 107 31.51 -28.93 13.55
N LYS A 108 31.32 -29.88 14.45
CA LYS A 108 30.00 -30.36 14.88
C LYS A 108 29.87 -30.28 16.39
N ILE A 109 28.74 -29.78 16.87
CA ILE A 109 28.37 -29.77 18.29
C ILE A 109 26.93 -30.27 18.47
N TRP A 110 26.66 -30.75 19.69
CA TRP A 110 25.34 -31.21 20.13
C TRP A 110 24.92 -30.40 21.35
N ILE A 111 23.75 -29.74 21.27
CA ILE A 111 23.19 -28.92 22.33
C ILE A 111 21.93 -29.58 22.85
N TYR A 112 21.94 -29.97 24.13
CA TYR A 112 20.80 -30.57 24.82
C TYR A 112 20.07 -29.46 25.57
N TYR A 113 18.77 -29.36 25.36
CA TYR A 113 17.98 -28.30 25.96
C TYR A 113 16.54 -28.74 26.24
N HIS A 114 15.87 -28.02 27.15
CA HIS A 114 14.48 -28.25 27.49
C HIS A 114 13.80 -26.99 28.03
N GLY A 115 12.48 -27.01 28.14
CA GLY A 115 11.68 -25.99 28.81
C GLY A 115 10.41 -25.64 28.12
N ILE A 116 9.76 -24.59 28.59
CA ILE A 116 8.60 -24.00 27.93
C ILE A 116 9.15 -23.05 26.84
N PRO A 117 8.78 -23.25 25.56
CA PRO A 117 9.26 -22.41 24.49
C PRO A 117 8.66 -21.01 24.57
N PHE A 118 9.36 -20.03 24.00
CA PHE A 118 8.86 -18.66 23.90
C PHE A 118 7.75 -18.54 22.87
N SER A 119 6.72 -17.76 23.20
CA SER A 119 5.69 -17.31 22.24
C SER A 119 5.22 -15.91 22.60
N GLU A 120 4.81 -15.17 21.61
CA GLU A 120 4.08 -13.92 21.74
C GLU A 120 2.69 -14.03 21.09
N SER A 121 1.92 -12.95 20.97
CA SER A 121 0.56 -13.03 20.42
C SER A 121 0.50 -13.60 19.00
N TRP A 122 1.53 -13.37 18.19
CA TRP A 122 1.67 -13.91 16.85
C TRP A 122 2.80 -14.93 16.76
N GLY A 123 4.03 -14.64 17.02
CA GLY A 123 5.21 -15.44 16.75
C GLY A 123 5.66 -16.39 17.86
N GLY A 124 6.67 -17.21 17.55
CA GLY A 124 7.29 -18.16 18.46
C GLY A 124 6.72 -19.58 18.36
N PHE A 125 6.77 -20.35 19.44
CA PHE A 125 6.28 -21.72 19.47
C PHE A 125 5.04 -21.85 20.35
N HIS A 126 3.95 -22.30 19.78
CA HIS A 126 2.63 -22.33 20.40
C HIS A 126 2.16 -23.73 20.74
N PHE A 127 1.55 -23.89 21.91
CA PHE A 127 0.67 -25.02 22.24
C PHE A 127 -0.77 -24.51 22.26
N SER A 128 -1.63 -25.07 21.41
CA SER A 128 -3.05 -24.70 21.30
C SER A 128 -3.94 -25.95 21.28
N GLY A 129 -4.51 -26.29 22.42
CA GLY A 129 -5.23 -27.53 22.61
C GLY A 129 -4.37 -28.77 22.32
N ASN A 130 -4.73 -29.55 21.32
CA ASN A 130 -3.99 -30.74 20.90
C ASN A 130 -2.94 -30.47 19.80
N TYR A 131 -2.67 -29.21 19.49
CA TYR A 131 -1.76 -28.78 18.43
C TYR A 131 -0.57 -28.04 19.04
N ALA A 132 0.61 -28.28 18.47
CA ALA A 132 1.82 -27.51 18.76
C ALA A 132 2.45 -27.11 17.41
N PHE A 133 2.89 -25.87 17.28
CA PHE A 133 3.46 -25.34 16.03
C PHE A 133 4.32 -24.11 16.31
N ASN A 134 5.27 -23.82 15.44
CA ASN A 134 5.98 -22.55 15.45
C ASN A 134 5.45 -21.57 14.39
N LEU A 135 5.65 -20.29 14.67
CA LEU A 135 5.62 -19.20 13.68
C LEU A 135 6.95 -18.46 13.78
N GLY A 136 7.67 -18.40 12.66
CA GLY A 136 9.11 -18.07 12.65
C GLY A 136 9.44 -16.60 12.82
N VAL A 137 8.46 -15.69 12.79
CA VAL A 137 8.62 -14.26 13.08
C VAL A 137 7.64 -13.80 14.15
N GLY A 138 7.97 -12.70 14.82
CA GLY A 138 7.12 -12.07 15.83
C GLY A 138 6.98 -10.58 15.56
N PHE A 139 5.79 -10.02 15.81
CA PHE A 139 5.54 -8.58 15.61
C PHE A 139 5.95 -7.73 16.82
N GLN A 140 6.08 -8.34 18.00
CA GLN A 140 6.46 -7.64 19.23
C GLN A 140 7.96 -7.75 19.53
N SER A 141 8.59 -8.83 19.09
CA SER A 141 10.03 -9.07 19.27
C SER A 141 10.85 -8.24 18.29
N VAL A 142 11.98 -7.70 18.76
CA VAL A 142 13.00 -7.05 17.92
C VAL A 142 14.36 -7.61 18.34
N PRO A 143 15.12 -8.26 17.45
CA PRO A 143 14.80 -8.67 16.08
C PRO A 143 13.57 -9.59 15.99
N HIS A 144 12.87 -9.53 14.87
CA HIS A 144 11.60 -10.22 14.65
C HIS A 144 11.72 -11.73 14.49
N ASN A 145 12.89 -12.25 14.09
CA ASN A 145 13.14 -13.67 13.88
C ASN A 145 12.97 -14.46 15.19
N LEU A 146 12.25 -15.58 15.13
CA LEU A 146 11.91 -16.43 16.26
C LEU A 146 12.24 -17.93 16.04
N GLY A 147 13.25 -18.24 15.23
CA GLY A 147 13.88 -19.55 15.21
C GLY A 147 14.44 -19.91 16.60
N LYS A 148 15.07 -18.95 17.26
CA LYS A 148 15.58 -19.04 18.64
C LYS A 148 14.52 -19.35 19.69
N ALA A 149 13.23 -19.27 19.37
CA ALA A 149 12.15 -19.59 20.31
C ALA A 149 12.03 -21.07 20.62
N TRP A 150 12.57 -21.98 19.78
CA TRP A 150 12.37 -23.40 19.91
C TRP A 150 13.62 -24.26 19.68
N PHE A 151 14.71 -23.71 19.11
CA PHE A 151 16.01 -24.39 19.03
C PHE A 151 17.16 -23.37 19.02
N PRO A 152 18.38 -23.76 19.51
CA PRO A 152 19.54 -22.88 19.43
C PRO A 152 20.03 -22.74 18.00
N CYS A 153 20.23 -21.47 17.55
CA CYS A 153 20.53 -21.17 16.14
C CYS A 153 21.23 -19.81 15.97
N VAL A 154 21.72 -19.55 14.77
CA VAL A 154 22.02 -18.19 14.28
C VAL A 154 20.72 -17.63 13.70
N ASP A 155 20.08 -16.71 14.44
CA ASP A 155 18.72 -16.29 14.14
C ASP A 155 18.68 -14.96 13.39
N ASP A 156 19.18 -14.97 12.17
CA ASP A 156 19.17 -13.83 11.23
C ASP A 156 18.68 -14.22 9.84
N PHE A 157 18.73 -13.30 8.87
CA PHE A 157 18.23 -13.53 7.50
C PHE A 157 19.30 -14.04 6.54
N VAL A 158 20.58 -13.94 6.91
CA VAL A 158 21.69 -14.21 5.98
C VAL A 158 22.29 -15.59 6.18
N ASP A 159 22.28 -16.12 7.41
CA ASP A 159 22.71 -17.49 7.69
C ASP A 159 21.66 -18.48 7.17
N ARG A 160 22.11 -19.41 6.33
CA ARG A 160 21.22 -20.37 5.64
C ARG A 160 21.79 -21.77 5.77
N ALA A 161 21.02 -22.68 6.36
CA ALA A 161 21.43 -24.05 6.61
C ALA A 161 20.50 -25.07 5.97
N PHE A 162 20.96 -26.32 5.84
CA PHE A 162 20.14 -27.49 5.57
C PHE A 162 19.55 -28.02 6.86
N TYR A 163 18.41 -28.72 6.77
CA TYR A 163 17.68 -29.21 7.95
C TYR A 163 17.33 -30.68 7.84
N ASP A 164 17.57 -31.42 8.93
CA ASP A 164 16.94 -32.71 9.25
C ASP A 164 16.14 -32.55 10.53
N TYR A 165 14.83 -32.90 10.50
CA TYR A 165 13.95 -32.82 11.66
C TYR A 165 13.58 -34.22 12.13
N TYR A 166 13.83 -34.55 13.39
CA TYR A 166 13.47 -35.79 14.06
C TYR A 166 12.48 -35.49 15.17
N ILE A 167 11.17 -35.57 14.84
CA ILE A 167 10.10 -35.08 15.71
C ILE A 167 9.40 -36.25 16.37
N ARG A 168 9.54 -36.36 17.70
CA ARG A 168 8.86 -37.35 18.52
C ARG A 168 7.50 -36.83 18.97
N VAL A 169 6.46 -37.64 18.75
CA VAL A 169 5.06 -37.30 19.04
C VAL A 169 4.32 -38.41 19.73
N GLU A 170 3.25 -38.11 20.45
CA GLU A 170 2.31 -39.09 20.98
C GLU A 170 1.65 -39.93 19.87
N ASN A 171 1.25 -41.12 20.23
CA ASN A 171 0.47 -41.97 19.30
C ASN A 171 -0.84 -41.27 18.90
N GLY A 172 -1.18 -41.32 17.59
CA GLY A 172 -2.36 -40.66 17.04
C GLY A 172 -2.12 -39.20 16.58
N LYS A 173 -0.91 -38.66 16.78
CA LYS A 173 -0.49 -37.37 16.21
C LYS A 173 0.45 -37.56 15.02
N LEU A 174 0.45 -36.58 14.12
CA LEU A 174 1.40 -36.45 13.02
C LEU A 174 2.31 -35.25 13.28
N ALA A 175 3.52 -35.31 12.75
CA ALA A 175 4.41 -34.15 12.65
C ALA A 175 4.57 -33.73 11.19
N ALA A 176 4.35 -32.47 10.89
CA ALA A 176 4.60 -31.82 9.59
C ALA A 176 5.75 -30.83 9.75
N CYS A 177 6.78 -30.95 8.90
CA CYS A 177 7.95 -30.07 8.88
C CYS A 177 8.27 -29.65 7.45
N GLY A 178 9.26 -28.77 7.23
CA GLY A 178 9.83 -28.51 5.90
C GLY A 178 10.48 -29.75 5.29
N GLY A 179 10.60 -29.77 3.96
CA GLY A 179 11.22 -30.85 3.22
C GLY A 179 10.32 -32.07 2.96
N LEU A 180 10.93 -33.20 2.68
CA LEU A 180 10.25 -34.47 2.40
C LEU A 180 10.34 -35.44 3.59
N LEU A 181 9.26 -36.18 3.85
CA LEU A 181 9.24 -37.23 4.86
C LEU A 181 10.13 -38.39 4.43
N GLN A 182 11.15 -38.68 5.24
CA GLN A 182 12.08 -39.77 4.99
C GLN A 182 11.65 -41.07 5.65
N SER A 183 11.18 -41.00 6.89
CA SER A 183 10.75 -42.18 7.63
C SER A 183 9.82 -41.84 8.80
N VAL A 184 9.05 -42.85 9.22
CA VAL A 184 8.27 -42.85 10.48
C VAL A 184 8.61 -44.11 11.24
N SER A 185 9.15 -43.98 12.46
CA SER A 185 9.46 -45.10 13.33
C SER A 185 8.57 -45.10 14.58
N THR A 186 8.18 -46.26 15.06
CA THR A 186 7.44 -46.43 16.33
C THR A 186 8.40 -46.87 17.40
N ARG A 187 8.45 -46.14 18.52
CA ARG A 187 9.30 -46.43 19.67
C ARG A 187 8.62 -47.46 20.61
N CYS A 188 9.41 -48.10 21.47
CA CYS A 188 8.92 -49.14 22.41
C CYS A 188 7.85 -48.62 23.37
N ASP A 189 7.79 -47.33 23.64
CA ASP A 189 6.80 -46.67 24.50
C ASP A 189 5.51 -46.27 23.75
N GLY A 190 5.41 -46.61 22.46
CA GLY A 190 4.26 -46.32 21.62
C GLY A 190 4.26 -44.97 20.97
N THR A 191 5.22 -44.08 21.29
CA THR A 191 5.41 -42.82 20.58
C THR A 191 5.95 -43.04 19.18
N LYS A 192 5.76 -42.07 18.30
CA LYS A 192 6.30 -42.08 16.94
C LYS A 192 7.35 -41.01 16.75
N GLU A 193 8.32 -41.31 15.90
CA GLU A 193 9.31 -40.32 15.45
C GLU A 193 9.22 -40.16 13.94
N PHE A 194 9.06 -38.92 13.50
CA PHE A 194 9.00 -38.51 12.10
C PHE A 194 10.35 -37.90 11.72
N HIS A 195 10.98 -38.41 10.66
CA HIS A 195 12.18 -37.83 10.09
C HIS A 195 11.83 -37.11 8.79
N TRP A 196 12.00 -35.80 8.78
CA TRP A 196 11.85 -34.94 7.62
C TRP A 196 13.20 -34.36 7.22
N LYS A 197 13.40 -34.09 5.91
CA LYS A 197 14.65 -33.52 5.41
C LYS A 197 14.38 -32.50 4.31
N SER A 198 14.94 -31.29 4.46
CA SER A 198 14.98 -30.27 3.44
C SER A 198 16.28 -30.37 2.64
N ASP A 199 16.19 -30.31 1.31
CA ASP A 199 17.35 -30.31 0.40
C ASP A 199 17.75 -28.89 -0.06
N ARG A 200 17.12 -27.86 0.51
CA ARG A 200 17.41 -26.44 0.26
C ARG A 200 17.85 -25.75 1.53
N SER A 201 18.84 -24.87 1.40
CA SER A 201 19.27 -24.05 2.55
C SER A 201 18.27 -22.95 2.83
N LEU A 202 17.95 -22.75 4.11
CA LEU A 202 16.93 -21.80 4.59
C LEU A 202 17.46 -21.03 5.80
N PRO A 203 17.08 -19.76 5.98
CA PRO A 203 17.26 -19.07 7.26
C PRO A 203 16.34 -19.68 8.31
N THR A 204 16.71 -19.49 9.56
CA THR A 204 16.10 -20.18 10.72
C THR A 204 14.63 -19.87 10.93
N TYR A 205 14.18 -18.67 10.56
CA TYR A 205 12.78 -18.28 10.71
C TYR A 205 11.83 -19.05 9.77
N LEU A 206 12.35 -19.65 8.69
CA LEU A 206 11.59 -20.48 7.76
C LEU A 206 11.57 -21.97 8.15
N ALA A 207 12.39 -22.37 9.12
CA ALA A 207 12.33 -23.72 9.67
C ALA A 207 11.02 -23.93 10.42
N SER A 208 10.35 -25.07 10.17
CA SER A 208 9.01 -25.27 10.69
C SER A 208 8.75 -26.65 11.26
N VAL A 209 7.91 -26.68 12.29
CA VAL A 209 7.34 -27.88 12.87
C VAL A 209 5.92 -27.63 13.31
N ALA A 210 5.02 -28.54 12.96
CA ALA A 210 3.66 -28.58 13.49
C ALA A 210 3.28 -30.01 13.87
N VAL A 211 2.72 -30.18 15.07
CA VAL A 211 2.33 -31.47 15.64
C VAL A 211 0.87 -31.43 16.05
N GLY A 212 0.09 -32.44 15.66
CA GLY A 212 -1.30 -32.49 16.04
C GLY A 212 -2.02 -33.75 15.52
N PRO A 213 -3.28 -33.96 15.91
CA PRO A 213 -4.13 -35.04 15.38
C PRO A 213 -4.62 -34.71 13.96
N TYR A 214 -3.67 -34.46 13.06
CA TYR A 214 -3.96 -34.12 11.67
C TYR A 214 -4.47 -35.30 10.87
N ALA A 215 -5.28 -35.01 9.87
CA ALA A 215 -5.49 -35.83 8.70
C ALA A 215 -4.64 -35.30 7.54
N LEU A 216 -4.04 -36.18 6.77
CA LEU A 216 -3.29 -35.83 5.58
C LEU A 216 -4.18 -35.99 4.35
N VAL A 217 -4.24 -34.92 3.53
CA VAL A 217 -4.82 -34.96 2.19
C VAL A 217 -3.68 -34.67 1.21
N GLU A 218 -3.57 -35.48 0.16
CA GLU A 218 -2.49 -35.41 -0.81
C GLU A 218 -3.01 -35.05 -2.19
N ASP A 219 -2.22 -34.31 -2.94
CA ASP A 219 -2.44 -33.95 -4.34
C ASP A 219 -1.05 -33.77 -5.01
N ALA A 220 -1.02 -33.42 -6.29
CA ALA A 220 0.21 -33.15 -7.01
C ALA A 220 0.01 -32.04 -8.05
N PHE A 221 1.06 -31.26 -8.26
CA PHE A 221 1.15 -30.21 -9.27
C PHE A 221 2.21 -30.60 -10.32
N GLU A 222 1.81 -30.61 -11.59
CA GLU A 222 2.73 -30.81 -12.70
C GLU A 222 3.44 -29.48 -13.00
N GLY A 223 4.61 -29.29 -12.39
CA GLY A 223 5.44 -28.10 -12.56
C GLY A 223 6.24 -28.08 -13.87
N LEU A 224 7.00 -27.01 -14.08
CA LEU A 224 7.80 -26.83 -15.30
C LEU A 224 8.96 -27.84 -15.41
N THR A 225 9.50 -28.31 -14.31
CA THR A 225 10.64 -29.24 -14.27
C THR A 225 10.30 -30.59 -13.67
N ASP A 226 9.44 -30.62 -12.65
CA ASP A 226 9.14 -31.82 -11.88
C ASP A 226 7.67 -31.86 -11.48
N THR A 227 7.18 -33.05 -11.13
CA THR A 227 5.88 -33.21 -10.44
C THR A 227 6.07 -32.89 -8.96
N ILE A 228 5.43 -31.85 -8.47
CA ILE A 228 5.53 -31.35 -7.09
C ILE A 228 4.41 -31.94 -6.25
N PRO A 229 4.69 -32.76 -5.21
CA PRO A 229 3.68 -33.23 -4.29
C PRO A 229 3.07 -32.07 -3.50
N ILE A 230 1.75 -32.11 -3.29
CA ILE A 230 1.03 -31.17 -2.44
C ILE A 230 0.50 -31.93 -1.23
N MET A 231 0.77 -31.45 -0.04
CA MET A 231 0.37 -32.10 1.22
C MET A 231 -0.37 -31.12 2.11
N TYR A 232 -1.61 -31.46 2.47
CA TYR A 232 -2.45 -30.68 3.37
C TYR A 232 -2.61 -31.42 4.70
N PHE A 233 -2.02 -30.90 5.76
CA PHE A 233 -2.20 -31.39 7.13
C PHE A 233 -3.32 -30.58 7.78
N VAL A 234 -4.51 -31.17 7.87
CA VAL A 234 -5.73 -30.47 8.30
C VAL A 234 -6.40 -31.22 9.45
N ARG A 235 -7.33 -30.58 10.15
CA ARG A 235 -8.17 -31.28 11.13
C ARG A 235 -9.04 -32.32 10.42
N GLN A 236 -9.33 -33.47 11.07
CA GLN A 236 -10.14 -34.53 10.50
C GLN A 236 -11.47 -33.99 9.94
N GLN A 237 -12.09 -33.04 10.61
CA GLN A 237 -13.36 -32.43 10.22
C GLN A 237 -13.27 -31.49 9.00
N ASP A 238 -12.07 -31.08 8.63
CA ASP A 238 -11.85 -30.15 7.53
C ASP A 238 -11.38 -30.83 6.24
N THR A 239 -11.18 -32.16 6.25
CA THR A 239 -10.71 -32.94 5.07
C THR A 239 -11.59 -32.72 3.85
N ALA A 240 -12.91 -32.70 4.02
CA ALA A 240 -13.85 -32.49 2.92
C ALA A 240 -13.84 -31.03 2.39
N LYS A 241 -13.25 -30.09 3.12
CA LYS A 241 -13.18 -28.67 2.74
C LYS A 241 -11.94 -28.35 1.91
N VAL A 242 -10.91 -29.19 1.95
CA VAL A 242 -9.62 -28.95 1.30
C VAL A 242 -9.81 -28.63 -0.18
N ALA A 243 -10.55 -29.47 -0.90
CA ALA A 243 -10.77 -29.29 -2.33
C ALA A 243 -11.39 -27.94 -2.69
N GLY A 244 -12.37 -27.46 -1.91
CA GLY A 244 -12.99 -26.16 -2.17
C GLY A 244 -12.16 -24.97 -1.68
N SER A 245 -11.38 -25.12 -0.58
CA SER A 245 -10.53 -24.05 -0.08
C SER A 245 -9.30 -23.81 -0.96
N PHE A 246 -8.77 -24.83 -1.61
CA PHE A 246 -7.55 -24.79 -2.41
C PHE A 246 -7.78 -25.19 -3.87
N GLU A 247 -8.98 -24.94 -4.39
CA GLU A 247 -9.40 -25.31 -5.75
C GLU A 247 -8.43 -24.82 -6.82
N HIS A 248 -7.85 -23.63 -6.64
CA HIS A 248 -6.95 -23.01 -7.61
C HIS A 248 -5.45 -23.14 -7.27
N MET A 249 -5.07 -23.91 -6.26
CA MET A 249 -3.67 -24.06 -5.84
C MET A 249 -2.74 -24.38 -7.02
N LYS A 250 -3.11 -25.34 -7.85
CA LYS A 250 -2.28 -25.76 -9.01
C LYS A 250 -2.23 -24.69 -10.10
N GLN A 251 -3.33 -24.01 -10.36
CA GLN A 251 -3.38 -22.93 -11.33
C GLN A 251 -2.49 -21.76 -10.89
N ILE A 252 -2.55 -21.38 -9.61
CA ILE A 252 -1.74 -20.30 -9.03
C ILE A 252 -0.26 -20.69 -9.05
N ALA A 253 0.09 -21.92 -8.67
CA ALA A 253 1.47 -22.40 -8.77
C ALA A 253 1.99 -22.32 -10.22
N GLY A 254 1.19 -22.74 -11.19
CA GLY A 254 1.54 -22.65 -12.62
C GLY A 254 1.67 -21.19 -13.12
N ILE A 255 0.82 -20.28 -12.65
CA ILE A 255 0.94 -18.83 -12.95
C ILE A 255 2.27 -18.30 -12.42
N TYR A 256 2.62 -18.62 -11.17
CA TYR A 256 3.86 -18.13 -10.56
C TYR A 256 5.10 -18.75 -11.21
N GLU A 257 5.11 -20.05 -11.53
CA GLU A 257 6.19 -20.65 -12.30
C GLU A 257 6.39 -19.97 -13.67
N ASN A 258 5.30 -19.67 -14.36
CA ASN A 258 5.36 -18.96 -15.64
C ASN A 258 5.87 -17.52 -15.51
N CYS A 259 5.66 -16.87 -14.38
CA CYS A 259 6.09 -15.50 -14.13
C CYS A 259 7.46 -15.39 -13.47
N PHE A 260 7.82 -16.34 -12.59
CA PHE A 260 8.98 -16.25 -11.71
C PHE A 260 10.05 -17.33 -11.95
N GLY A 261 9.72 -18.38 -12.69
CA GLY A 261 10.59 -19.54 -12.91
C GLY A 261 10.11 -20.77 -12.13
N PRO A 262 10.73 -21.95 -12.33
CA PRO A 262 10.32 -23.20 -11.72
C PRO A 262 10.10 -23.10 -10.21
N TYR A 263 9.16 -23.87 -9.67
CA TYR A 263 8.92 -23.95 -8.22
C TYR A 263 10.22 -24.35 -7.50
N PRO A 264 10.68 -23.58 -6.50
CA PRO A 264 12.05 -23.72 -6.01
C PRO A 264 12.26 -24.84 -4.98
N PHE A 265 11.20 -25.48 -4.51
CA PHE A 265 11.25 -26.49 -3.44
C PHE A 265 10.70 -27.83 -3.90
N GLN A 266 10.83 -28.85 -3.01
CA GLN A 266 10.42 -30.23 -3.35
C GLN A 266 8.93 -30.50 -3.14
N ARG A 267 8.22 -29.66 -2.36
CA ARG A 267 6.84 -29.88 -1.96
C ARG A 267 6.10 -28.57 -1.72
N ILE A 268 4.82 -28.52 -2.06
CA ILE A 268 3.87 -27.53 -1.54
C ILE A 268 3.22 -28.12 -0.32
N GLY A 269 3.44 -27.57 0.87
CA GLY A 269 2.85 -28.03 2.11
C GLY A 269 1.98 -26.95 2.75
N ILE A 270 0.78 -27.33 3.16
CA ILE A 270 -0.14 -26.49 3.93
C ILE A 270 -0.45 -27.22 5.24
N THR A 271 -0.17 -26.60 6.36
CA THR A 271 -0.46 -27.15 7.68
C THR A 271 -1.40 -26.22 8.45
N GLY A 272 -2.57 -26.74 8.81
CA GLY A 272 -3.56 -26.02 9.59
C GLY A 272 -3.07 -25.69 11.00
N THR A 273 -3.16 -24.43 11.38
CA THR A 273 -2.73 -23.91 12.69
C THR A 273 -3.83 -23.09 13.36
N ALA A 274 -3.73 -22.82 14.65
CA ALA A 274 -4.71 -22.02 15.37
C ALA A 274 -4.68 -20.54 14.95
N ILE A 275 -3.48 -20.04 14.64
CA ILE A 275 -3.18 -18.70 14.12
C ILE A 275 -2.20 -18.87 12.95
N GLY A 276 -2.08 -17.87 12.10
CA GLY A 276 -1.26 -17.85 10.87
C GLY A 276 -1.83 -16.75 9.96
N ALA A 277 -1.35 -16.52 8.70
CA ALA A 277 -0.48 -17.43 7.96
C ALA A 277 1.01 -17.09 8.14
N MET A 278 1.88 -18.06 7.76
CA MET A 278 3.33 -17.88 7.76
C MET A 278 3.95 -18.77 6.66
N GLU A 279 4.81 -18.18 5.88
CA GLU A 279 5.42 -18.71 4.66
C GLU A 279 6.48 -19.80 4.88
N HIS A 280 6.44 -20.55 5.96
CA HIS A 280 7.44 -21.60 6.20
C HIS A 280 7.69 -22.45 4.95
N ALA A 281 8.96 -22.60 4.59
CA ALA A 281 9.32 -23.33 3.37
C ALA A 281 8.77 -24.77 3.39
N GLU A 282 8.04 -25.12 2.35
CA GLU A 282 7.43 -26.44 2.17
C GLU A 282 6.40 -26.86 3.25
N ASN A 283 6.06 -25.96 4.20
CA ASN A 283 5.13 -26.25 5.29
C ASN A 283 4.42 -24.99 5.79
N ILE A 284 3.77 -24.27 4.89
CA ILE A 284 3.03 -23.03 5.18
C ILE A 284 2.08 -23.27 6.36
N ALA A 285 2.25 -22.48 7.44
CA ALA A 285 1.31 -22.46 8.55
C ALA A 285 0.06 -21.67 8.10
N TYR A 286 -1.11 -22.33 8.10
CA TYR A 286 -2.33 -21.77 7.53
C TYR A 286 -3.48 -21.80 8.52
N PRO A 287 -4.22 -20.70 8.77
CA PRO A 287 -5.26 -20.68 9.79
C PRO A 287 -6.33 -21.74 9.54
N HIS A 288 -6.67 -22.52 10.56
CA HIS A 288 -7.78 -23.49 10.45
C HIS A 288 -9.10 -22.84 10.01
N SER A 289 -9.34 -21.57 10.35
CA SER A 289 -10.55 -20.84 9.96
C SER A 289 -10.66 -20.61 8.46
N SER A 290 -9.53 -20.51 7.79
CA SER A 290 -9.45 -20.27 6.34
C SER A 290 -9.58 -21.57 5.52
N ILE A 291 -9.56 -22.75 6.18
CA ILE A 291 -9.90 -24.02 5.55
C ILE A 291 -11.41 -24.22 5.70
N ASN A 292 -12.18 -23.46 4.95
CA ASN A 292 -13.64 -23.33 5.11
C ASN A 292 -14.47 -23.96 3.98
N GLY A 293 -13.85 -24.44 2.91
CA GLY A 293 -14.48 -25.06 1.75
C GLY A 293 -14.87 -24.07 0.66
N SER A 294 -14.36 -22.83 0.71
CA SER A 294 -14.63 -21.78 -0.28
C SER A 294 -13.35 -21.04 -0.66
N LEU A 295 -13.40 -20.24 -1.72
CA LEU A 295 -12.31 -19.42 -2.21
C LEU A 295 -12.21 -18.03 -1.51
N SER A 296 -12.91 -17.82 -0.39
CA SER A 296 -12.90 -16.52 0.31
C SER A 296 -11.51 -16.05 0.72
N ASP A 297 -10.61 -16.99 1.03
CA ASP A 297 -9.25 -16.75 1.49
C ASP A 297 -8.20 -17.18 0.44
N GLU A 298 -8.60 -17.22 -0.84
CA GLU A 298 -7.72 -17.58 -1.96
C GLU A 298 -6.48 -16.66 -2.04
N TRP A 299 -6.66 -15.39 -1.81
CA TRP A 299 -5.59 -14.41 -1.79
C TRP A 299 -4.50 -14.76 -0.76
N LEU A 300 -4.89 -15.33 0.38
CA LEU A 300 -3.97 -15.65 1.47
C LEU A 300 -3.01 -16.78 1.07
N TYR A 301 -3.51 -17.92 0.54
CA TYR A 301 -2.56 -18.94 0.10
C TYR A 301 -1.81 -18.58 -1.18
N ALA A 302 -2.32 -17.65 -1.99
CA ALA A 302 -1.57 -17.10 -3.10
C ALA A 302 -0.40 -16.23 -2.61
N HIS A 303 -0.60 -15.43 -1.57
CA HIS A 303 0.43 -14.67 -0.87
C HIS A 303 1.53 -15.59 -0.33
N GLU A 304 1.16 -16.56 0.51
CA GLU A 304 2.09 -17.49 1.13
C GLU A 304 2.85 -18.35 0.11
N LEU A 305 2.20 -18.70 -1.00
CA LEU A 305 2.85 -19.45 -2.08
C LEU A 305 3.87 -18.57 -2.84
N ALA A 306 3.59 -17.28 -3.02
CA ALA A 306 4.52 -16.37 -3.68
C ALA A 306 5.84 -16.20 -2.90
N HIS A 307 5.77 -16.31 -1.59
CA HIS A 307 6.96 -16.29 -0.74
C HIS A 307 7.97 -17.40 -1.07
N MET A 308 7.54 -18.50 -1.69
CA MET A 308 8.50 -19.54 -2.09
C MET A 308 9.60 -18.99 -3.00
N TRP A 309 9.28 -17.96 -3.84
CA TRP A 309 10.26 -17.23 -4.64
C TRP A 309 10.82 -16.01 -3.89
N PHE A 310 9.94 -15.19 -3.28
CA PHE A 310 10.27 -13.92 -2.64
C PHE A 310 10.20 -14.06 -1.10
N GLY A 311 11.33 -14.26 -0.46
CA GLY A 311 11.45 -14.54 0.97
C GLY A 311 12.15 -15.87 1.24
N ASN A 312 11.75 -16.95 0.59
CA ASN A 312 12.27 -18.28 0.86
C ASN A 312 13.45 -18.64 -0.04
N MET A 313 13.29 -18.58 -1.35
CA MET A 313 14.41 -18.80 -2.28
C MET A 313 15.38 -17.61 -2.23
N VAL A 314 14.88 -16.39 -2.40
CA VAL A 314 15.67 -15.16 -2.24
C VAL A 314 15.14 -14.39 -1.04
N THR A 315 15.90 -14.34 0.02
CA THR A 315 15.52 -13.71 1.30
C THR A 315 16.08 -12.28 1.34
N CYS A 316 15.35 -11.33 1.93
CA CYS A 316 15.92 -10.01 2.23
C CYS A 316 17.15 -10.14 3.13
N ALA A 317 18.20 -9.32 2.88
CA ALA A 317 19.44 -9.38 3.65
C ALA A 317 19.29 -8.88 5.10
N SER A 318 18.24 -8.12 5.38
CA SER A 318 17.87 -7.63 6.70
C SER A 318 16.40 -7.24 6.76
N ASP A 319 15.87 -7.06 7.97
CA ASP A 319 14.54 -6.52 8.22
C ASP A 319 14.30 -5.14 7.58
N ALA A 320 15.36 -4.38 7.35
CA ALA A 320 15.31 -3.09 6.67
C ALA A 320 14.91 -3.18 5.18
N ASP A 321 15.02 -4.37 4.58
CA ASP A 321 14.66 -4.65 3.17
C ASP A 321 13.43 -5.58 3.05
N MET A 322 12.62 -5.73 4.10
CA MET A 322 11.51 -6.69 4.17
C MET A 322 10.48 -6.56 3.03
N TRP A 323 10.38 -5.42 2.38
CA TRP A 323 9.52 -5.26 1.19
C TRP A 323 9.89 -6.20 0.03
N LEU A 324 11.15 -6.70 0.00
CA LEU A 324 11.61 -7.71 -0.97
C LEU A 324 10.94 -9.07 -0.75
N ASN A 325 10.46 -9.34 0.45
CA ASN A 325 9.65 -10.51 0.77
C ASN A 325 8.16 -10.12 0.64
N GLU A 326 7.66 -9.29 1.53
CA GLU A 326 6.24 -9.01 1.74
C GLU A 326 5.58 -8.18 0.62
N GLY A 327 6.28 -7.15 0.13
CA GLY A 327 5.76 -6.32 -0.96
C GLY A 327 5.59 -7.10 -2.26
N TRP A 328 6.49 -8.03 -2.56
CA TRP A 328 6.39 -8.93 -3.70
C TRP A 328 5.28 -9.96 -3.53
N ALA A 329 5.12 -10.53 -2.33
CA ALA A 329 4.04 -11.47 -2.05
C ALA A 329 2.67 -10.78 -2.16
N SER A 330 2.51 -9.59 -1.57
CA SER A 330 1.28 -8.79 -1.68
C SER A 330 0.95 -8.39 -3.12
N TRP A 331 1.95 -7.99 -3.91
CA TRP A 331 1.74 -7.72 -5.34
C TRP A 331 1.33 -8.98 -6.11
N SER A 332 1.87 -10.14 -5.74
CA SER A 332 1.56 -11.42 -6.40
C SER A 332 0.11 -11.85 -6.23
N GLU A 333 -0.58 -11.41 -5.18
CA GLU A 333 -2.04 -11.57 -5.04
C GLU A 333 -2.80 -10.88 -6.19
N SER A 334 -2.37 -9.66 -6.57
CA SER A 334 -2.97 -8.93 -7.69
C SER A 334 -2.61 -9.56 -9.03
N LEU A 335 -1.37 -10.04 -9.17
CA LEU A 335 -0.92 -10.79 -10.35
C LEU A 335 -1.72 -12.08 -10.52
N MET A 336 -1.96 -12.82 -9.43
CA MET A 336 -2.80 -14.01 -9.43
C MET A 336 -4.20 -13.70 -9.96
N ARG A 337 -4.86 -12.65 -9.42
CA ARG A 337 -6.20 -12.24 -9.88
C ARG A 337 -6.21 -11.85 -11.35
N GLU A 338 -5.20 -11.10 -11.82
CA GLU A 338 -5.05 -10.71 -13.23
C GLU A 338 -4.95 -11.93 -14.15
N LYS A 339 -4.18 -12.95 -13.77
CA LYS A 339 -3.89 -14.12 -14.62
C LYS A 339 -4.92 -15.23 -14.51
N LEU A 340 -5.50 -15.40 -13.33
CA LEU A 340 -6.47 -16.46 -13.08
C LEU A 340 -7.89 -16.05 -13.52
N TYR A 341 -8.26 -14.80 -13.30
CA TYR A 341 -9.57 -14.25 -13.64
C TYR A 341 -9.42 -13.24 -14.79
N ASP A 342 -9.27 -11.97 -14.48
CA ASP A 342 -9.06 -10.89 -15.45
C ASP A 342 -8.49 -9.63 -14.76
N ILE A 343 -8.09 -8.66 -15.58
CA ILE A 343 -7.51 -7.40 -15.10
C ILE A 343 -8.51 -6.57 -14.26
N GLU A 344 -9.79 -6.59 -14.57
CA GLU A 344 -10.79 -5.82 -13.82
C GLU A 344 -11.00 -6.41 -12.40
N THR A 345 -10.96 -7.75 -12.28
CA THR A 345 -10.99 -8.45 -11.00
C THR A 345 -9.78 -8.11 -10.13
N ALA A 346 -8.60 -7.89 -10.73
CA ALA A 346 -7.39 -7.48 -10.02
C ALA A 346 -7.41 -6.02 -9.56
N ARG A 347 -7.96 -5.11 -10.37
CA ARG A 347 -7.94 -3.66 -10.13
C ARG A 347 -8.65 -3.24 -8.84
N GLY A 348 -9.79 -3.82 -8.52
CA GLY A 348 -10.57 -3.44 -7.34
C GLY A 348 -9.79 -3.59 -6.03
N PRO A 349 -9.31 -4.79 -5.69
CA PRO A 349 -8.45 -5.01 -4.52
C PRO A 349 -7.18 -4.17 -4.51
N PHE A 350 -6.51 -4.00 -5.66
CA PHE A 350 -5.31 -3.18 -5.76
C PHE A 350 -5.59 -1.69 -5.47
N ARG A 351 -6.68 -1.12 -6.00
CA ARG A 351 -7.12 0.24 -5.66
C ARG A 351 -7.45 0.42 -4.19
N ASN A 352 -8.01 -0.61 -3.53
CA ASN A 352 -8.25 -0.57 -2.08
C ASN A 352 -6.93 -0.53 -1.30
N MET A 353 -5.95 -1.33 -1.70
CA MET A 353 -4.59 -1.31 -1.16
C MET A 353 -3.95 0.08 -1.34
N MET A 354 -4.01 0.67 -2.53
CA MET A 354 -3.53 2.03 -2.78
C MET A 354 -4.21 3.07 -1.88
N GLN A 355 -5.52 2.97 -1.69
CA GLN A 355 -6.25 3.88 -0.79
C GLN A 355 -5.80 3.73 0.67
N GLU A 356 -5.57 2.52 1.15
CA GLU A 356 -5.07 2.28 2.50
C GLU A 356 -3.72 2.98 2.71
N VAL A 357 -2.82 2.79 1.78
CA VAL A 357 -1.50 3.42 1.80
C VAL A 357 -1.58 4.94 1.73
N LEU A 358 -2.27 5.48 0.72
CA LEU A 358 -2.34 6.93 0.49
C LEU A 358 -3.10 7.67 1.57
N ARG A 359 -4.02 7.00 2.26
CA ARG A 359 -4.90 7.60 3.25
C ARG A 359 -4.41 7.42 4.68
N TYR A 360 -3.93 6.23 5.06
CA TYR A 360 -3.73 5.85 6.45
C TYR A 360 -2.30 5.53 6.85
N ALA A 361 -1.48 4.94 5.97
CA ALA A 361 -0.17 4.43 6.34
C ALA A 361 0.70 5.46 7.07
N HIS A 362 0.76 6.69 6.56
CA HIS A 362 1.53 7.78 7.17
C HIS A 362 0.99 8.23 8.55
N ILE A 363 -0.26 7.91 8.88
CA ILE A 363 -0.87 8.21 10.19
C ILE A 363 -0.59 7.07 11.16
N SER A 364 -0.84 5.83 10.75
CA SER A 364 -0.65 4.65 11.58
C SER A 364 0.82 4.38 11.92
N GLU A 365 1.74 4.72 11.02
CA GLU A 365 3.17 4.48 11.16
C GLU A 365 3.99 5.75 11.47
N GLY A 366 3.31 6.86 11.79
CA GLY A 366 3.93 8.09 12.28
C GLY A 366 4.67 8.92 11.23
N GLY A 367 4.45 8.67 9.94
CA GLY A 367 5.02 9.44 8.84
C GLY A 367 5.05 8.69 7.52
N TYR A 368 5.50 9.39 6.48
CA TYR A 368 5.78 8.75 5.20
C TYR A 368 7.17 8.10 5.28
N LEU A 369 7.21 6.77 5.16
CA LEU A 369 8.44 5.99 5.32
C LEU A 369 9.00 5.53 3.96
N PRO A 370 10.34 5.41 3.82
CA PRO A 370 10.95 4.68 2.71
C PRO A 370 10.65 3.18 2.83
N LEU A 371 10.83 2.41 1.76
CA LEU A 371 10.79 0.95 1.81
C LEU A 371 12.11 0.35 2.31
N SER A 372 13.22 1.04 2.05
CA SER A 372 14.57 0.66 2.49
C SER A 372 15.42 1.92 2.74
N PRO A 373 16.12 2.03 3.88
CA PRO A 373 16.00 1.13 5.03
C PRO A 373 14.72 1.39 5.82
N MET A 374 13.95 0.34 6.09
CA MET A 374 12.77 0.41 6.97
C MET A 374 13.20 0.39 8.44
N PRO A 375 12.67 1.28 9.30
CA PRO A 375 12.86 1.15 10.74
C PRO A 375 12.26 -0.14 11.30
N SER A 376 12.97 -0.85 12.19
CA SER A 376 12.59 -2.19 12.67
C SER A 376 11.20 -2.26 13.32
N ASN A 377 10.71 -1.17 13.92
CA ASN A 377 9.35 -1.13 14.49
C ASN A 377 8.23 -1.05 13.45
N HIS A 378 8.56 -0.97 12.16
CA HIS A 378 7.63 -0.91 11.03
C HIS A 378 7.91 -2.00 9.97
N THR A 379 8.75 -2.99 10.29
CA THR A 379 9.13 -4.10 9.38
C THR A 379 7.92 -4.86 8.81
N TYR A 380 6.83 -4.95 9.57
CA TYR A 380 5.58 -5.59 9.15
C TYR A 380 4.42 -4.58 9.10
N GLY A 381 4.69 -3.38 8.60
CA GLY A 381 3.73 -2.29 8.46
C GLY A 381 3.14 -2.16 7.05
N THR A 382 2.11 -1.32 6.92
CA THR A 382 1.42 -1.03 5.65
C THR A 382 2.36 -0.52 4.56
N HIS A 383 3.43 0.20 4.92
CA HIS A 383 4.43 0.59 3.93
C HIS A 383 5.14 -0.63 3.33
N ILE A 384 5.50 -1.62 4.11
CA ILE A 384 6.22 -2.80 3.62
C ILE A 384 5.34 -3.64 2.69
N TYR A 385 4.12 -3.97 3.12
CA TYR A 385 3.18 -4.79 2.35
C TYR A 385 2.61 -4.01 1.16
N ASP A 386 1.85 -2.97 1.44
CA ASP A 386 1.00 -2.32 0.44
C ASP A 386 1.78 -1.32 -0.42
N LYS A 387 2.60 -0.42 0.16
CA LYS A 387 3.48 0.44 -0.65
C LYS A 387 4.52 -0.40 -1.38
N GLY A 388 5.02 -1.48 -0.75
CA GLY A 388 5.90 -2.45 -1.42
C GLY A 388 5.25 -3.00 -2.69
N ALA A 389 4.00 -3.46 -2.60
CA ALA A 389 3.23 -3.94 -3.74
C ALA A 389 3.00 -2.85 -4.81
N MET A 390 2.71 -1.61 -4.39
CA MET A 390 2.59 -0.46 -5.29
C MET A 390 3.89 -0.21 -6.07
N VAL A 391 5.04 -0.30 -5.41
CA VAL A 391 6.35 -0.08 -6.04
C VAL A 391 6.69 -1.20 -7.02
N VAL A 392 6.40 -2.46 -6.68
CA VAL A 392 6.55 -3.60 -7.62
C VAL A 392 5.67 -3.40 -8.86
N HIS A 393 4.42 -2.98 -8.67
CA HIS A 393 3.51 -2.67 -9.77
C HIS A 393 4.03 -1.53 -10.65
N GLY A 394 4.48 -0.44 -10.04
CA GLY A 394 5.11 0.67 -10.74
C GLY A 394 6.38 0.28 -11.50
N LEU A 395 7.21 -0.59 -10.93
CA LEU A 395 8.41 -1.14 -11.59
C LEU A 395 8.03 -1.96 -12.84
N ARG A 396 6.96 -2.77 -12.77
CA ARG A 396 6.41 -3.47 -13.93
C ARG A 396 5.94 -2.49 -15.01
N GLY A 397 5.23 -1.43 -14.63
CA GLY A 397 4.81 -0.36 -15.55
C GLY A 397 6.00 0.36 -16.19
N TYR A 398 7.04 0.63 -15.40
CA TYR A 398 8.25 1.32 -15.83
C TYR A 398 9.06 0.51 -16.85
N LEU A 399 9.23 -0.79 -16.62
CA LEU A 399 9.98 -1.70 -17.50
C LEU A 399 9.15 -2.27 -18.66
N GLY A 400 7.84 -2.39 -18.47
CA GLY A 400 6.95 -3.16 -19.33
C GLY A 400 7.06 -4.68 -19.07
N ASP A 401 5.97 -5.40 -19.35
CA ASP A 401 5.82 -6.81 -18.96
C ASP A 401 6.99 -7.71 -19.38
N SER A 402 7.49 -7.56 -20.63
CA SER A 402 8.52 -8.44 -21.16
C SER A 402 9.85 -8.30 -20.41
N LEU A 403 10.35 -7.07 -20.23
CA LEU A 403 11.61 -6.84 -19.51
C LEU A 403 11.46 -7.13 -18.03
N PHE A 404 10.31 -6.78 -17.44
CA PHE A 404 10.02 -7.03 -16.03
C PHE A 404 10.06 -8.53 -15.70
N PHE A 405 9.20 -9.34 -16.30
CA PHE A 405 9.12 -10.77 -15.97
C PHE A 405 10.40 -11.53 -16.32
N ASN A 406 11.04 -11.25 -17.45
CA ASN A 406 12.30 -11.87 -17.78
C ASN A 406 13.44 -11.44 -16.86
N GLY A 407 13.47 -10.16 -16.46
CA GLY A 407 14.43 -9.64 -15.50
C GLY A 407 14.26 -10.26 -14.12
N ILE A 408 13.02 -10.41 -13.65
CA ILE A 408 12.72 -11.03 -12.35
C ILE A 408 13.10 -12.52 -12.34
N LYS A 409 12.77 -13.28 -13.39
CA LYS A 409 13.22 -14.68 -13.49
C LYS A 409 14.75 -14.79 -13.42
N ALA A 410 15.46 -13.93 -14.13
CA ALA A 410 16.91 -13.91 -14.12
C ALA A 410 17.48 -13.52 -12.75
N TYR A 411 16.87 -12.52 -12.08
CA TYR A 411 17.23 -12.11 -10.72
C TYR A 411 17.05 -13.25 -9.72
N LEU A 412 15.89 -13.89 -9.71
CA LEU A 412 15.59 -15.01 -8.81
C LEU A 412 16.53 -16.21 -9.06
N SER A 413 16.87 -16.47 -10.31
CA SER A 413 17.86 -17.51 -10.65
C SER A 413 19.26 -17.15 -10.17
N GLN A 414 19.68 -15.89 -10.31
CA GLN A 414 21.02 -15.43 -9.92
C GLN A 414 21.24 -15.46 -8.41
N PHE A 415 20.20 -15.06 -7.65
CA PHE A 415 20.25 -14.98 -6.20
C PHE A 415 19.59 -16.19 -5.51
N ALA A 416 19.33 -17.27 -6.25
CA ALA A 416 18.69 -18.47 -5.68
C ALA A 416 19.44 -18.97 -4.45
N TYR A 417 18.69 -19.12 -3.36
CA TYR A 417 19.16 -19.55 -2.02
C TYR A 417 20.25 -18.65 -1.42
N GLN A 418 20.17 -17.35 -1.71
CA GLN A 418 21.03 -16.32 -1.16
C GLN A 418 20.22 -15.16 -0.61
N PRO A 419 20.79 -14.39 0.35
CA PRO A 419 20.20 -13.12 0.74
C PRO A 419 20.44 -12.04 -0.32
N ALA A 420 19.49 -11.10 -0.44
CA ALA A 420 19.62 -9.94 -1.32
C ALA A 420 19.05 -8.67 -0.67
N ASN A 421 19.57 -7.50 -1.07
CA ASN A 421 19.07 -6.21 -0.64
C ASN A 421 18.52 -5.39 -1.82
N SER A 422 17.91 -4.25 -1.51
CA SER A 422 17.29 -3.36 -2.51
C SER A 422 18.28 -2.85 -3.57
N TYR A 423 19.53 -2.61 -3.20
CA TYR A 423 20.57 -2.17 -4.14
C TYR A 423 20.94 -3.28 -5.13
N GLN A 424 21.04 -4.52 -4.66
CA GLN A 424 21.34 -5.67 -5.52
C GLN A 424 20.21 -5.92 -6.53
N LEU A 425 18.93 -5.80 -6.13
CA LEU A 425 17.80 -5.89 -7.07
C LEU A 425 17.87 -4.77 -8.12
N ARG A 426 18.08 -3.51 -7.70
CA ARG A 426 18.22 -2.36 -8.60
C ARG A 426 19.33 -2.58 -9.62
N ASP A 427 20.53 -2.88 -9.13
CA ASP A 427 21.73 -2.97 -9.97
C ASP A 427 21.65 -4.15 -10.93
N PHE A 428 21.14 -5.29 -10.48
CA PHE A 428 20.90 -6.44 -11.34
C PHE A 428 19.91 -6.12 -12.47
N LEU A 429 18.75 -5.54 -12.13
CA LEU A 429 17.74 -5.19 -13.13
C LEU A 429 18.22 -4.09 -14.09
N THR A 430 18.98 -3.10 -13.60
CA THR A 430 19.61 -2.07 -14.45
C THR A 430 20.50 -2.72 -15.51
N VAL A 431 21.38 -3.63 -15.08
CA VAL A 431 22.30 -4.33 -16.02
C VAL A 431 21.53 -5.24 -16.99
N TYR A 432 20.57 -5.99 -16.47
CA TYR A 432 19.80 -6.96 -17.27
C TYR A 432 18.92 -6.28 -18.33
N THR A 433 18.22 -5.20 -17.94
CA THR A 433 17.26 -4.52 -18.83
C THR A 433 17.91 -3.46 -19.73
N GLY A 434 19.10 -2.97 -19.36
CA GLY A 434 19.75 -1.82 -19.99
C GLY A 434 19.06 -0.49 -19.70
N ILE A 435 18.10 -0.46 -18.75
CA ILE A 435 17.40 0.73 -18.31
C ILE A 435 17.94 1.12 -16.92
N ASP A 436 18.47 2.35 -16.78
CA ASP A 436 18.92 2.84 -15.49
C ASP A 436 17.71 3.00 -14.53
N LEU A 437 17.75 2.30 -13.40
CA LEU A 437 16.72 2.29 -12.39
C LEU A 437 17.10 3.14 -11.16
N ALA A 438 18.24 3.84 -11.16
CA ALA A 438 18.69 4.61 -10.02
C ALA A 438 17.63 5.63 -9.59
N SER A 439 17.15 6.48 -10.53
CA SER A 439 16.12 7.49 -10.23
C SER A 439 14.81 6.87 -9.71
N PHE A 440 14.40 5.72 -10.23
CA PHE A 440 13.19 5.02 -9.77
C PHE A 440 13.35 4.54 -8.32
N PHE A 441 14.46 3.85 -8.01
CA PHE A 441 14.70 3.34 -6.65
C PHE A 441 14.95 4.47 -5.65
N ASP A 442 15.71 5.50 -6.02
CA ASP A 442 15.97 6.66 -5.15
C ASP A 442 14.68 7.33 -4.70
N PHE A 443 13.68 7.42 -5.57
CA PHE A 443 12.40 8.03 -5.23
C PHE A 443 11.44 7.05 -4.54
N HIS A 444 11.19 5.87 -5.12
CA HIS A 444 10.10 4.99 -4.68
C HIS A 444 10.51 4.03 -3.57
N VAL A 445 11.80 3.64 -3.50
CA VAL A 445 12.31 2.66 -2.51
C VAL A 445 13.04 3.36 -1.37
N PHE A 446 14.05 4.19 -1.69
CA PHE A 446 14.90 4.83 -0.69
C PHE A 446 14.34 6.17 -0.21
N GLY A 447 13.38 6.75 -0.92
CA GLY A 447 12.67 7.97 -0.56
C GLY A 447 11.32 7.71 0.12
N PRO A 448 10.87 8.66 0.97
CA PRO A 448 9.52 8.63 1.53
C PRO A 448 8.49 9.17 0.54
N GLY A 449 7.21 8.84 0.79
CA GLY A 449 6.09 9.43 0.06
C GLY A 449 5.84 8.87 -1.33
N TYR A 450 5.12 9.64 -2.13
CA TYR A 450 4.60 9.23 -3.44
C TYR A 450 4.64 10.40 -4.42
N ASN A 451 4.85 10.13 -5.70
CA ASN A 451 4.60 11.08 -6.78
C ASN A 451 3.13 11.03 -7.23
N HIS A 452 2.74 12.06 -7.92
CA HIS A 452 1.47 12.22 -8.61
C HIS A 452 1.77 12.85 -9.96
N ILE A 453 1.23 12.28 -11.03
CA ILE A 453 1.42 12.78 -12.38
C ILE A 453 0.06 13.14 -12.99
N SER A 454 -0.02 14.32 -13.58
CA SER A 454 -1.21 14.79 -14.28
C SER A 454 -0.89 15.48 -15.59
N VAL A 455 -1.87 15.51 -16.48
CA VAL A 455 -1.85 16.34 -17.70
C VAL A 455 -2.44 17.70 -17.35
N ASP A 456 -1.60 18.76 -17.44
CA ASP A 456 -2.07 20.13 -17.23
C ASP A 456 -2.88 20.67 -18.40
N SER A 457 -2.44 20.33 -19.62
CA SER A 457 -3.05 20.78 -20.88
C SER A 457 -2.33 20.15 -22.07
N PHE A 458 -2.86 20.33 -23.25
CA PHE A 458 -2.21 19.96 -24.50
C PHE A 458 -2.51 20.97 -25.61
N ASN A 459 -1.62 21.06 -26.60
CA ASN A 459 -1.79 21.82 -27.80
C ASN A 459 -1.79 20.91 -29.02
N ILE A 460 -2.61 21.21 -30.03
CA ILE A 460 -2.70 20.44 -31.27
C ILE A 460 -2.31 21.34 -32.44
N THR A 461 -1.42 20.84 -33.29
CA THR A 461 -1.03 21.51 -34.54
C THR A 461 -1.16 20.51 -35.69
N PRO A 462 -2.03 20.77 -36.69
CA PRO A 462 -2.11 19.92 -37.88
C PRO A 462 -0.79 19.94 -38.69
N VAL A 463 -0.31 18.75 -39.10
CA VAL A 463 0.93 18.61 -39.87
C VAL A 463 0.78 17.51 -40.92
N ALA A 464 0.68 17.89 -42.20
CA ALA A 464 0.64 16.94 -43.34
C ALA A 464 -0.37 15.79 -43.20
N GLY A 465 -1.60 16.10 -42.74
CA GLY A 465 -2.70 15.13 -42.59
C GLY A 465 -2.60 14.33 -41.26
N LEU A 466 -1.65 14.64 -40.42
CA LEU A 466 -1.48 14.12 -39.05
C LEU A 466 -1.63 15.29 -38.05
N PHE A 467 -1.52 14.96 -36.76
CA PHE A 467 -1.64 15.94 -35.67
C PHE A 467 -0.40 15.85 -34.78
N ASN A 468 0.35 16.96 -34.67
CA ASN A 468 1.36 17.10 -33.64
C ASN A 468 0.70 17.56 -32.37
N VAL A 469 0.83 16.74 -31.31
CA VAL A 469 0.24 16.99 -29.99
C VAL A 469 1.35 17.18 -28.99
N GLU A 470 1.47 18.41 -28.46
CA GLU A 470 2.35 18.76 -27.35
C GLU A 470 1.55 18.65 -26.05
N VAL A 471 1.98 17.78 -25.14
CA VAL A 471 1.33 17.53 -23.85
C VAL A 471 2.19 18.09 -22.73
N PHE A 472 1.58 18.92 -21.87
CA PHE A 472 2.23 19.49 -20.68
C PHE A 472 1.88 18.66 -19.46
N LEU A 473 2.90 18.16 -18.80
CA LEU A 473 2.83 17.29 -17.64
C LEU A 473 3.23 18.00 -16.38
N ARG A 474 2.63 17.63 -15.28
CA ARG A 474 2.97 18.10 -13.95
C ARG A 474 3.17 16.94 -12.99
N GLN A 475 4.19 17.08 -12.16
CA GLN A 475 4.39 16.23 -10.98
C GLN A 475 4.06 17.01 -9.71
N LYS A 476 3.29 16.40 -8.82
CA LYS A 476 3.09 16.84 -7.45
C LYS A 476 3.56 15.76 -6.50
N LEU A 477 3.71 16.08 -5.23
CA LEU A 477 4.26 15.17 -4.23
C LEU A 477 3.30 15.00 -3.07
N ARG A 478 3.21 13.76 -2.58
CA ARG A 478 2.54 13.43 -1.33
C ARG A 478 3.57 12.84 -0.36
N GLY A 479 3.95 13.61 0.67
CA GLY A 479 4.90 13.18 1.68
C GLY A 479 6.36 13.05 1.23
N ALA A 480 6.68 13.35 -0.02
CA ALA A 480 8.03 13.49 -0.53
C ALA A 480 8.45 14.97 -0.60
N ASN A 481 9.75 15.23 -0.56
CA ASN A 481 10.29 16.60 -0.57
C ASN A 481 11.00 16.97 -1.88
N VAL A 482 11.36 15.96 -2.69
CA VAL A 482 12.11 16.12 -3.93
C VAL A 482 11.34 15.44 -5.04
N PRO A 483 11.18 16.04 -6.24
CA PRO A 483 10.49 15.41 -7.34
C PRO A 483 11.28 14.20 -7.85
N ALA A 484 10.55 13.18 -8.32
CA ALA A 484 11.17 12.08 -9.02
C ALA A 484 11.76 12.58 -10.36
N ASN A 485 12.91 12.02 -10.73
CA ASN A 485 13.48 12.17 -12.06
C ASN A 485 13.14 10.95 -12.91
N ASP A 486 13.26 11.10 -14.22
CA ASP A 486 12.97 10.03 -15.19
C ASP A 486 11.59 9.39 -14.95
N CYS A 487 10.60 10.26 -14.60
CA CYS A 487 9.22 9.83 -14.43
C CYS A 487 8.71 9.25 -15.74
N ARG A 488 8.42 7.98 -15.74
CA ARG A 488 7.76 7.31 -16.86
C ARG A 488 6.28 7.14 -16.55
N THR A 489 5.41 7.50 -17.51
CA THR A 489 3.98 7.27 -17.42
C THR A 489 3.41 6.96 -18.80
N GLN A 490 2.17 6.54 -18.86
CA GLN A 490 1.43 6.35 -20.11
C GLN A 490 0.45 7.49 -20.35
N LEU A 491 0.40 7.98 -21.59
CA LEU A 491 -0.58 8.95 -22.05
C LEU A 491 -1.51 8.27 -23.06
N THR A 492 -2.79 8.25 -22.75
CA THR A 492 -3.83 7.76 -23.66
C THR A 492 -4.52 8.94 -24.32
N PHE A 493 -4.41 9.01 -25.64
CA PHE A 493 -5.08 9.97 -26.51
C PHE A 493 -6.38 9.36 -26.99
N MET A 494 -7.48 10.09 -26.90
CA MET A 494 -8.80 9.65 -27.33
C MET A 494 -9.45 10.68 -28.25
N ASN A 495 -9.97 10.25 -29.42
CA ASN A 495 -10.72 11.12 -30.33
C ASN A 495 -12.22 11.17 -29.99
N SER A 496 -12.98 11.97 -30.72
CA SER A 496 -14.43 12.10 -30.51
C SER A 496 -15.24 10.82 -30.80
N GLN A 497 -14.67 9.88 -31.55
CA GLN A 497 -15.25 8.57 -31.83
C GLN A 497 -14.85 7.51 -30.75
N ARG A 498 -14.05 7.92 -29.79
CA ARG A 498 -13.49 7.07 -28.71
C ARG A 498 -12.40 6.08 -29.17
N ASP A 499 -11.84 6.30 -30.36
CA ASP A 499 -10.62 5.58 -30.70
C ASP A 499 -9.47 6.06 -29.82
N THR A 500 -8.65 5.13 -29.37
CA THR A 500 -7.56 5.41 -28.42
C THR A 500 -6.20 5.07 -28.99
N LEU A 501 -5.18 5.80 -28.55
CA LEU A 501 -3.78 5.52 -28.82
C LEU A 501 -2.95 5.85 -27.60
N THR A 502 -2.19 4.88 -27.09
CA THR A 502 -1.35 5.06 -25.90
C THR A 502 0.12 5.27 -26.29
N ARG A 503 0.80 6.17 -25.60
CA ARG A 503 2.23 6.47 -25.74
C ARG A 503 2.87 6.59 -24.36
N THR A 504 4.13 6.17 -24.25
CA THR A 504 4.94 6.38 -23.05
C THR A 504 5.47 7.81 -23.05
N ALA A 505 5.32 8.51 -21.94
CA ALA A 505 5.94 9.79 -21.64
C ALA A 505 7.08 9.60 -20.65
N LEU A 506 8.14 10.41 -20.81
CA LEU A 506 9.27 10.50 -19.89
C LEU A 506 9.58 11.96 -19.64
N PHE A 507 9.67 12.36 -18.38
CA PHE A 507 10.04 13.71 -17.97
C PHE A 507 10.68 13.71 -16.58
N SER A 508 11.32 14.82 -16.17
CA SER A 508 11.99 14.97 -14.88
C SER A 508 11.56 16.27 -14.20
N GLY A 509 11.58 16.28 -12.87
CA GLY A 509 11.23 17.44 -12.07
C GLY A 509 9.72 17.70 -11.98
N PHE A 510 9.33 18.92 -11.56
CA PHE A 510 7.94 19.27 -11.28
C PHE A 510 7.05 19.44 -12.51
N SER A 511 7.62 19.67 -13.68
CA SER A 511 6.88 19.83 -14.94
C SER A 511 7.74 19.47 -16.14
N GLY A 512 7.08 19.06 -17.21
CA GLY A 512 7.73 18.74 -18.49
C GLY A 512 6.73 18.83 -19.64
N SER A 513 7.22 18.69 -20.86
CA SER A 513 6.37 18.53 -22.05
C SER A 513 6.91 17.42 -22.94
N VAL A 514 6.00 16.75 -23.64
CA VAL A 514 6.29 15.69 -24.60
C VAL A 514 5.49 15.93 -25.89
N ASN A 515 6.05 15.51 -27.02
CA ASN A 515 5.41 15.69 -28.33
C ASN A 515 5.19 14.36 -29.02
N TYR A 516 4.01 14.21 -29.65
CA TYR A 516 3.65 13.02 -30.43
C TYR A 516 2.98 13.39 -31.75
N ILE A 517 3.27 12.62 -32.77
CA ILE A 517 2.54 12.69 -34.04
C ILE A 517 1.46 11.60 -34.01
N LEU A 518 0.21 12.02 -34.12
CA LEU A 518 -0.97 11.14 -34.04
C LEU A 518 -1.73 11.11 -35.38
N PRO A 519 -2.39 9.97 -35.71
CA PRO A 519 -3.17 9.82 -36.93
C PRO A 519 -4.56 10.47 -36.86
N PHE A 520 -5.00 10.93 -35.67
CA PHE A 520 -6.25 11.59 -35.41
C PHE A 520 -6.07 12.78 -34.47
N GLU A 521 -7.03 13.67 -34.46
CA GLU A 521 -7.13 14.80 -33.53
C GLU A 521 -7.69 14.31 -32.19
N PRO A 522 -6.92 14.33 -31.07
CA PRO A 522 -7.44 13.93 -29.78
C PRO A 522 -8.34 15.03 -29.16
N VAL A 523 -9.41 14.62 -28.51
CA VAL A 523 -10.27 15.49 -27.68
C VAL A 523 -9.96 15.33 -26.21
N LEU A 524 -9.34 14.20 -25.82
CA LEU A 524 -8.87 13.92 -24.45
C LEU A 524 -7.43 13.40 -24.50
N VAL A 525 -6.64 13.80 -23.51
CA VAL A 525 -5.31 13.25 -23.22
C VAL A 525 -5.27 12.92 -21.75
N MET A 526 -5.18 11.64 -21.42
CA MET A 526 -5.31 11.12 -20.07
C MET A 526 -4.04 10.43 -19.63
N CYS A 527 -3.69 10.58 -18.35
CA CYS A 527 -2.57 9.90 -17.74
C CYS A 527 -3.03 8.55 -17.20
N ASP A 528 -2.24 7.50 -17.47
CA ASP A 528 -2.29 6.15 -16.90
C ASP A 528 -3.69 5.52 -16.79
N VAL A 529 -4.48 5.55 -17.87
CA VAL A 529 -5.83 4.96 -17.91
C VAL A 529 -5.82 3.45 -17.62
N ASP A 530 -4.73 2.79 -17.96
CA ASP A 530 -4.53 1.36 -17.72
C ASP A 530 -4.02 1.02 -16.31
N GLU A 531 -3.81 2.05 -15.48
CA GLU A 531 -3.32 1.91 -14.09
C GLU A 531 -2.05 1.07 -13.99
N ARG A 532 -1.07 1.38 -14.85
CA ARG A 532 0.23 0.71 -14.89
C ARG A 532 1.21 1.21 -13.83
N PHE A 533 0.94 2.39 -13.28
CA PHE A 533 1.79 3.03 -12.29
C PHE A 533 0.99 3.26 -11.01
N ALA A 534 1.62 2.97 -9.87
CA ALA A 534 1.01 3.23 -8.58
C ALA A 534 1.46 4.61 -8.08
N ASP A 535 0.79 5.65 -8.53
CA ASP A 535 1.02 7.03 -8.11
C ASP A 535 -0.03 7.51 -7.08
N ALA A 536 0.04 8.77 -6.66
CA ALA A 536 -0.92 9.34 -5.71
C ALA A 536 -2.25 9.72 -6.39
N THR A 537 -2.82 8.81 -7.19
CA THR A 537 -4.16 8.91 -7.80
C THR A 537 -4.96 7.64 -7.60
N THR A 538 -6.27 7.75 -7.62
CA THR A 538 -7.19 6.63 -7.79
C THR A 538 -8.28 7.06 -8.75
N ASP A 539 -8.55 6.27 -9.77
CA ASP A 539 -9.54 6.64 -10.77
C ASP A 539 -10.52 5.52 -11.12
N ASN A 540 -11.56 5.90 -11.80
CA ASN A 540 -12.54 4.99 -12.35
C ASN A 540 -13.20 5.62 -13.58
N TYR A 541 -13.56 4.81 -14.56
CA TYR A 541 -14.33 5.26 -15.71
C TYR A 541 -15.60 4.44 -15.89
N LYS A 542 -16.59 5.03 -16.52
CA LYS A 542 -17.87 4.38 -16.83
C LYS A 542 -18.32 4.72 -18.25
N ILE A 543 -18.92 3.73 -18.89
CA ILE A 543 -19.71 3.92 -20.09
C ILE A 543 -21.16 4.16 -19.63
N ILE A 544 -21.68 5.35 -19.87
CA ILE A 544 -22.99 5.80 -19.45
C ILE A 544 -23.93 5.72 -20.68
N ASN A 545 -24.96 4.90 -20.62
CA ASN A 545 -25.91 4.69 -21.71
C ASN A 545 -27.36 4.72 -21.24
N LYS A 546 -27.64 5.13 -20.02
CA LYS A 546 -28.97 5.29 -19.45
C LYS A 546 -28.98 6.24 -18.27
N VAL A 547 -30.14 6.74 -17.89
CA VAL A 547 -30.37 7.51 -16.69
C VAL A 547 -30.20 6.63 -15.43
N GLY A 548 -29.78 7.23 -14.32
CA GLY A 548 -29.61 6.54 -13.05
C GLY A 548 -28.34 6.94 -12.28
N GLU A 549 -28.11 6.30 -11.14
CA GLU A 549 -26.93 6.54 -10.30
C GLU A 549 -25.79 5.60 -10.72
N TYR A 550 -24.59 6.18 -10.87
CA TYR A 550 -23.34 5.50 -11.17
C TYR A 550 -22.33 5.80 -10.06
N ASN A 551 -21.82 4.77 -9.41
CA ASN A 551 -20.76 4.89 -8.42
C ASN A 551 -19.39 4.72 -9.09
N PHE A 552 -18.52 5.72 -8.94
CA PHE A 552 -17.12 5.65 -9.36
C PHE A 552 -16.30 5.17 -8.15
N ALA A 553 -16.16 3.85 -8.02
CA ALA A 553 -15.48 3.24 -6.88
C ALA A 553 -14.07 3.85 -6.69
N ASN A 554 -13.64 3.97 -5.43
CA ASN A 554 -12.34 4.50 -5.01
C ASN A 554 -12.08 6.00 -5.32
N THR A 555 -13.08 6.75 -5.82
CA THR A 555 -12.92 8.16 -6.14
C THR A 555 -13.68 9.11 -5.20
N TYR A 556 -14.49 8.61 -4.26
CA TYR A 556 -15.38 9.45 -3.42
C TYR A 556 -16.35 10.31 -4.21
N PHE A 557 -16.75 9.82 -5.40
CA PHE A 557 -17.63 10.49 -6.32
C PHE A 557 -18.73 9.55 -6.84
N LYS A 558 -19.92 10.10 -7.02
CA LYS A 558 -21.05 9.48 -7.70
C LYS A 558 -21.62 10.41 -8.74
N LEU A 559 -22.23 9.85 -9.75
CA LEU A 559 -22.93 10.57 -10.80
C LEU A 559 -24.40 10.14 -10.83
N ASN A 560 -25.33 11.07 -10.74
CA ASN A 560 -26.74 10.82 -10.99
C ASN A 560 -27.10 11.39 -12.36
N VAL A 561 -27.27 10.52 -13.34
CA VAL A 561 -27.60 10.89 -14.73
C VAL A 561 -29.09 11.16 -14.86
N LEU A 562 -29.45 12.35 -15.34
CA LEU A 562 -30.81 12.84 -15.51
C LEU A 562 -31.28 12.72 -16.94
N SER A 563 -30.39 12.87 -17.93
CA SER A 563 -30.64 12.70 -19.36
C SER A 563 -29.43 12.06 -20.02
N GLU A 564 -29.70 11.09 -20.90
CA GLU A 564 -28.72 10.42 -21.75
C GLU A 564 -29.48 9.76 -22.92
N SER A 565 -29.24 10.18 -24.13
CA SER A 565 -29.89 9.64 -25.32
C SER A 565 -29.02 8.72 -26.19
N ASP A 566 -27.72 8.75 -25.97
CA ASP A 566 -26.74 7.92 -26.68
C ASP A 566 -25.78 7.28 -25.66
N THR A 567 -24.51 7.52 -25.79
CA THR A 567 -23.50 6.97 -24.91
C THR A 567 -22.45 8.02 -24.54
N SER A 568 -22.24 8.25 -23.26
CA SER A 568 -21.16 9.07 -22.76
C SER A 568 -20.07 8.16 -22.16
N TRP A 569 -18.81 8.56 -22.32
CA TRP A 569 -17.67 7.97 -21.64
C TRP A 569 -17.16 8.98 -20.61
N ILE A 570 -17.13 8.62 -19.33
CA ILE A 570 -16.76 9.53 -18.24
C ILE A 570 -15.73 8.85 -17.35
N ARG A 571 -14.61 9.53 -17.10
CA ARG A 571 -13.59 9.18 -16.11
C ARG A 571 -13.58 10.18 -14.97
N VAL A 572 -13.41 9.70 -13.76
CA VAL A 572 -13.20 10.52 -12.57
C VAL A 572 -11.91 10.08 -11.91
N THR A 573 -10.97 10.99 -11.81
CA THR A 573 -9.70 10.81 -11.10
C THR A 573 -9.77 11.55 -9.77
N HIS A 574 -9.53 10.84 -8.68
CA HIS A 574 -9.32 11.40 -7.35
C HIS A 574 -7.82 11.54 -7.10
N HIS A 575 -7.36 12.76 -6.94
CA HIS A 575 -5.96 13.09 -6.72
C HIS A 575 -5.70 13.21 -5.20
N TRP A 576 -4.76 12.43 -4.69
CA TRP A 576 -4.36 12.41 -3.28
C TRP A 576 -3.26 13.44 -2.96
N VAL A 577 -3.32 14.59 -3.59
CA VAL A 577 -2.39 15.72 -3.41
C VAL A 577 -3.18 17.02 -3.36
N ALA A 578 -2.56 18.07 -2.84
CA ALA A 578 -3.17 19.40 -2.86
C ALA A 578 -3.51 19.87 -4.29
N PRO A 579 -4.66 20.52 -4.52
CA PRO A 579 -4.91 21.25 -5.75
C PRO A 579 -3.86 22.36 -5.95
N ASP A 580 -3.77 22.89 -7.17
CA ASP A 580 -2.94 24.08 -7.39
C ASP A 580 -3.51 25.27 -6.62
N SER A 581 -2.60 26.15 -6.18
CA SER A 581 -2.96 27.40 -5.51
C SER A 581 -3.85 28.28 -6.38
N LEU A 582 -4.57 29.18 -5.74
CA LEU A 582 -5.32 30.21 -6.44
C LEU A 582 -4.36 31.07 -7.28
N LEU A 583 -4.66 31.24 -8.58
CA LEU A 583 -3.91 32.16 -9.46
C LEU A 583 -4.04 33.62 -8.98
N ILE A 584 -5.22 33.96 -8.48
CA ILE A 584 -5.50 35.25 -7.83
C ILE A 584 -5.80 34.94 -6.36
N PRO A 585 -4.95 35.36 -5.41
CA PRO A 585 -5.21 35.11 -4.00
C PRO A 585 -6.57 35.64 -3.55
N SER A 586 -7.29 34.84 -2.79
CA SER A 586 -8.57 35.20 -2.16
C SER A 586 -8.42 35.07 -0.66
N PRO A 587 -8.20 36.18 0.05
CA PRO A 587 -8.00 36.15 1.50
C PRO A 587 -9.20 35.50 2.23
N GLY A 588 -8.90 34.64 3.18
CA GLY A 588 -9.92 33.87 3.94
C GLY A 588 -10.47 32.63 3.23
N LEU A 589 -10.05 32.32 1.99
CA LEU A 589 -10.39 31.08 1.30
C LEU A 589 -9.21 30.10 1.40
N THR A 590 -9.45 28.96 2.08
CA THR A 590 -8.47 27.89 2.23
C THR A 590 -8.90 26.68 1.39
N LEU A 591 -8.05 26.26 0.47
CA LEU A 591 -8.26 25.05 -0.33
C LEU A 591 -7.90 23.79 0.45
N SER A 592 -8.46 22.65 0.03
CA SER A 592 -7.99 21.35 0.51
C SER A 592 -6.46 21.23 0.30
N ASN A 593 -5.77 20.70 1.30
CA ASN A 593 -4.33 20.41 1.21
C ASN A 593 -4.05 18.94 0.88
N ASN A 594 -5.11 18.12 0.75
CA ASN A 594 -4.98 16.66 0.65
C ASN A 594 -5.49 16.07 -0.65
N ARG A 595 -6.48 16.70 -1.31
CA ARG A 595 -7.16 16.08 -2.43
C ARG A 595 -7.96 17.04 -3.33
N TYR A 596 -8.17 16.60 -4.57
CA TYR A 596 -9.07 17.22 -5.54
C TYR A 596 -9.54 16.16 -6.54
N TRP A 597 -10.44 16.49 -7.44
CA TRP A 597 -10.97 15.61 -8.49
C TRP A 597 -10.79 16.21 -9.86
N SER A 598 -10.53 15.37 -10.85
CA SER A 598 -10.70 15.69 -12.27
C SER A 598 -11.84 14.85 -12.85
N VAL A 599 -12.75 15.47 -13.54
CA VAL A 599 -13.84 14.83 -14.28
C VAL A 599 -13.62 15.06 -15.76
N GLU A 600 -13.37 14.00 -16.49
CA GLU A 600 -13.06 14.02 -17.92
C GLU A 600 -14.06 13.15 -18.67
N GLY A 601 -14.34 13.45 -19.92
CA GLY A 601 -15.24 12.60 -20.68
C GLY A 601 -15.56 13.07 -22.08
N ILE A 602 -16.18 12.17 -22.83
CA ILE A 602 -16.85 12.45 -24.08
C ILE A 602 -18.35 12.27 -23.80
N TYR A 603 -19.08 13.37 -23.85
CA TYR A 603 -20.48 13.44 -23.47
C TYR A 603 -21.36 13.40 -24.69
N SER A 604 -22.51 12.73 -24.61
CA SER A 604 -23.58 12.88 -25.62
C SER A 604 -24.14 14.30 -25.60
N PRO A 605 -24.74 14.78 -26.72
CA PRO A 605 -25.19 16.15 -26.81
C PRO A 605 -26.27 16.56 -25.80
N ASP A 606 -27.05 15.62 -25.31
CA ASP A 606 -28.13 15.83 -24.34
C ASP A 606 -27.80 15.30 -22.93
N PHE A 607 -26.55 14.95 -22.70
CA PHE A 607 -26.12 14.52 -21.38
C PHE A 607 -26.40 15.59 -20.31
N ALA A 608 -27.07 15.17 -19.25
CA ALA A 608 -27.24 15.98 -18.08
C ALA A 608 -27.11 15.09 -16.82
N GLY A 609 -26.37 15.54 -15.84
CA GLY A 609 -26.16 14.78 -14.61
C GLY A 609 -25.72 15.64 -13.44
N ASN A 610 -26.02 15.15 -12.25
CA ASN A 610 -25.57 15.75 -10.98
C ASN A 610 -24.29 15.04 -10.51
N GLY A 611 -23.22 15.80 -10.28
CA GLY A 611 -22.02 15.31 -9.64
C GLY A 611 -22.17 15.32 -8.11
N ILE A 612 -21.86 14.21 -7.45
CA ILE A 612 -22.00 14.03 -6.00
C ILE A 612 -20.63 13.74 -5.40
N PHE A 613 -20.05 14.71 -4.70
CA PHE A 613 -18.74 14.64 -4.06
C PHE A 613 -18.89 14.34 -2.57
N THR A 614 -18.12 13.40 -2.04
CA THR A 614 -18.14 13.08 -0.61
C THR A 614 -17.18 13.99 0.15
N TYR A 615 -17.64 14.58 1.27
CA TYR A 615 -16.77 15.19 2.27
C TYR A 615 -16.84 14.40 3.57
N ASN A 616 -15.69 14.29 4.25
CA ASN A 616 -15.61 13.57 5.51
C ASN A 616 -14.40 14.04 6.32
N ARG A 617 -14.65 14.71 7.45
CA ARG A 617 -13.60 15.17 8.34
C ARG A 617 -12.95 14.05 9.16
N SER A 618 -13.51 12.86 9.18
CA SER A 618 -12.94 11.70 9.84
C SER A 618 -12.15 10.85 8.86
N ASN A 619 -11.44 9.85 9.36
CA ASN A 619 -10.73 8.87 8.57
C ASN A 619 -9.73 9.46 7.56
N ALA A 620 -8.99 10.51 7.98
CA ALA A 620 -7.89 11.10 7.20
C ALA A 620 -8.26 11.61 5.78
N LEU A 621 -9.49 12.08 5.57
CA LEU A 621 -9.88 12.69 4.29
C LEU A 621 -9.83 14.23 4.33
N ASP A 622 -10.68 14.85 5.14
CA ASP A 622 -10.85 16.30 5.18
C ASP A 622 -10.71 16.90 6.59
N ASN A 623 -10.13 16.17 7.53
CA ASN A 623 -9.98 16.61 8.92
C ASN A 623 -9.04 17.82 9.07
N ASP A 624 -8.10 18.01 8.15
CA ASP A 624 -7.25 19.21 8.14
C ASP A 624 -7.96 20.44 7.59
N LEU A 625 -8.97 20.24 6.75
CA LEU A 625 -9.76 21.30 6.13
C LEU A 625 -10.99 21.66 6.96
N ILE A 626 -11.80 20.66 7.37
CA ILE A 626 -13.04 20.85 8.10
C ILE A 626 -12.76 20.62 9.60
N GLN A 627 -12.60 21.68 10.37
CA GLN A 627 -12.19 21.58 11.77
C GLN A 627 -13.35 21.72 12.75
N ASN A 628 -14.36 22.52 12.43
CA ASN A 628 -15.50 22.80 13.30
C ASN A 628 -16.80 23.03 12.52
N SER A 629 -17.93 23.12 13.22
CA SER A 629 -19.26 23.27 12.62
C SER A 629 -19.55 24.66 12.03
N ALA A 630 -18.66 25.62 12.25
CA ALA A 630 -18.77 26.97 11.71
C ALA A 630 -18.03 27.10 10.38
N ASP A 631 -17.22 26.13 9.98
CA ASP A 631 -16.49 26.14 8.71
C ASP A 631 -17.45 26.16 7.53
N SER A 632 -17.39 27.23 6.75
CA SER A 632 -18.21 27.41 5.54
C SER A 632 -17.64 26.60 4.38
N LEU A 633 -17.99 25.32 4.31
CA LEU A 633 -17.52 24.40 3.25
C LEU A 633 -18.09 24.83 1.89
N VAL A 634 -17.21 24.96 0.91
CA VAL A 634 -17.56 25.30 -0.48
C VAL A 634 -16.88 24.33 -1.46
N LEU A 635 -17.48 24.16 -2.63
CA LEU A 635 -16.88 23.46 -3.74
C LEU A 635 -16.40 24.48 -4.78
N LEU A 636 -15.16 24.34 -5.20
CA LEU A 636 -14.57 25.14 -6.27
C LEU A 636 -14.43 24.29 -7.52
N TYR A 637 -14.48 24.94 -8.66
CA TYR A 637 -14.36 24.35 -9.99
C TYR A 637 -13.44 25.18 -10.87
N ARG A 638 -12.73 24.51 -11.79
CA ARG A 638 -12.01 25.11 -12.92
C ARG A 638 -12.06 24.17 -14.13
N GLU A 639 -11.96 24.69 -15.34
CA GLU A 639 -11.99 23.88 -16.56
C GLU A 639 -10.71 23.07 -16.77
N ASN A 640 -9.56 23.61 -16.35
CA ASN A 640 -8.25 22.96 -16.42
C ASN A 640 -7.24 23.68 -15.51
N ALA A 641 -6.05 23.15 -15.39
CA ALA A 641 -5.00 23.66 -14.50
C ALA A 641 -4.54 25.10 -14.81
N ARG A 642 -4.81 25.65 -16.01
CA ARG A 642 -4.46 27.03 -16.38
C ARG A 642 -5.52 28.06 -15.96
N GLN A 643 -6.67 27.61 -15.46
CA GLN A 643 -7.79 28.47 -15.08
C GLN A 643 -7.81 28.74 -13.56
N GLN A 644 -8.36 29.91 -13.19
CA GLN A 644 -8.62 30.26 -11.80
C GLN A 644 -9.73 29.37 -11.23
N TRP A 645 -9.54 28.92 -10.00
CA TRP A 645 -10.60 28.31 -9.21
C TRP A 645 -11.76 29.29 -8.99
N ARG A 646 -12.98 28.86 -9.24
CA ARG A 646 -14.20 29.64 -9.04
C ARG A 646 -15.23 28.84 -8.24
N SER A 647 -16.04 29.52 -7.46
CA SER A 647 -17.16 28.91 -6.76
C SER A 647 -18.19 28.45 -7.78
N ILE A 648 -18.77 27.26 -7.54
CA ILE A 648 -19.85 26.68 -8.32
C ILE A 648 -21.06 26.46 -7.39
N SER A 649 -22.28 26.52 -7.97
CA SER A 649 -23.50 26.24 -7.19
C SER A 649 -23.57 24.78 -6.81
N PHE A 650 -23.86 24.50 -5.54
CA PHE A 650 -24.01 23.15 -5.02
C PHE A 650 -25.07 23.08 -3.92
N ILE A 651 -25.47 21.86 -3.59
CA ILE A 651 -26.35 21.53 -2.45
C ILE A 651 -25.53 20.64 -1.52
N GLN A 652 -25.37 21.08 -0.28
CA GLN A 652 -24.75 20.28 0.77
C GLN A 652 -25.80 19.46 1.52
N THR A 653 -25.55 18.17 1.74
CA THR A 653 -26.42 17.27 2.51
C THR A 653 -25.57 16.48 3.52
N GLY A 654 -26.20 16.17 4.67
CA GLY A 654 -25.50 15.50 5.77
C GLY A 654 -25.02 16.47 6.86
N PRO A 655 -24.55 15.96 8.00
CA PRO A 655 -23.98 16.78 9.06
C PRO A 655 -22.63 17.38 8.65
N TRP A 656 -22.18 18.42 9.35
CA TRP A 656 -20.93 19.12 9.03
C TRP A 656 -19.67 18.19 9.03
N GLN A 657 -19.71 17.09 9.78
CA GLN A 657 -18.60 16.14 9.87
C GLN A 657 -18.43 15.30 8.60
N MET A 658 -19.54 14.94 7.97
CA MET A 658 -19.52 14.07 6.78
C MET A 658 -20.83 14.20 5.98
N GLY A 659 -20.74 14.07 4.69
CA GLY A 659 -21.89 14.14 3.80
C GLY A 659 -21.51 14.27 2.35
N PHE A 660 -22.43 14.90 1.60
CA PHE A 660 -22.28 15.02 0.16
C PHE A 660 -22.45 16.48 -0.28
N ILE A 661 -21.70 16.84 -1.29
CA ILE A 661 -21.88 18.07 -2.07
C ILE A 661 -22.36 17.67 -3.45
N THR A 662 -23.57 18.06 -3.80
CA THR A 662 -24.19 17.78 -5.10
C THR A 662 -24.13 19.00 -5.99
N VAL A 663 -23.49 18.88 -7.13
CA VAL A 663 -23.46 19.86 -8.20
C VAL A 663 -24.61 19.55 -9.16
N PRO A 664 -25.62 20.45 -9.33
CA PRO A 664 -26.78 20.17 -10.16
C PRO A 664 -26.51 20.01 -11.66
N LEU A 665 -25.38 20.54 -12.12
CA LEU A 665 -24.89 20.36 -13.49
C LEU A 665 -23.41 20.05 -13.45
N LEU A 666 -23.07 18.78 -13.66
CA LEU A 666 -21.68 18.34 -13.74
C LEU A 666 -21.03 18.89 -15.03
N LEU A 667 -19.89 19.51 -14.89
CA LEU A 667 -19.06 20.00 -15.98
C LEU A 667 -17.75 19.21 -16.04
N PRO A 668 -17.16 18.99 -17.21
CA PRO A 668 -15.77 18.51 -17.30
C PRO A 668 -14.80 19.51 -16.66
N GLY A 669 -13.79 19.04 -15.95
CA GLY A 669 -12.79 19.87 -15.31
C GLY A 669 -12.44 19.43 -13.90
N ASP A 670 -11.74 20.29 -13.17
CA ASP A 670 -11.27 20.01 -11.83
C ASP A 670 -12.20 20.56 -10.76
N TYR A 671 -12.32 19.82 -9.65
CA TYR A 671 -13.12 20.17 -8.48
C TYR A 671 -12.30 20.01 -7.21
N THR A 672 -12.46 20.96 -6.27
CA THR A 672 -11.82 20.85 -4.95
C THR A 672 -12.71 21.41 -3.85
N LEU A 673 -12.56 20.84 -2.65
CA LEU A 673 -13.15 21.39 -1.44
C LEU A 673 -12.35 22.60 -0.95
N ALA A 674 -13.02 23.58 -0.39
CA ALA A 674 -12.40 24.72 0.27
C ALA A 674 -13.30 25.19 1.42
N ILE A 675 -12.76 25.97 2.34
CA ILE A 675 -13.51 26.65 3.39
C ILE A 675 -13.26 28.16 3.35
N TRP A 676 -14.28 28.92 3.73
CA TRP A 676 -14.12 30.33 4.05
C TRP A 676 -13.85 30.50 5.55
N ASP A 677 -12.79 31.21 5.89
CA ASP A 677 -12.53 31.64 7.26
C ASP A 677 -13.46 32.84 7.60
N GLU A 678 -14.46 32.60 8.44
CA GLU A 678 -15.41 33.63 8.88
C GLU A 678 -14.72 34.78 9.65
N ALA A 679 -13.61 34.52 10.32
CA ALA A 679 -12.85 35.54 11.02
C ALA A 679 -12.26 36.60 10.08
N TRP A 680 -12.02 36.25 8.84
CA TRP A 680 -11.44 37.14 7.80
C TRP A 680 -12.48 38.02 7.13
N VAL A 681 -13.74 37.59 7.07
CA VAL A 681 -14.82 38.37 6.44
C VAL A 681 -15.26 39.55 7.31
N GLY A 682 -14.69 39.71 8.49
CA GLY A 682 -14.91 40.87 9.37
C GLY A 682 -16.32 40.94 9.97
N ILE A 683 -17.08 39.88 9.87
CA ILE A 683 -18.44 39.78 10.44
C ILE A 683 -18.36 38.87 11.65
N LYS A 684 -18.21 39.44 12.85
CA LYS A 684 -18.54 38.74 14.08
C LYS A 684 -20.07 38.50 14.07
N THR A 685 -20.52 37.36 13.62
CA THR A 685 -21.88 36.92 13.86
C THR A 685 -22.04 36.56 15.35
N SER A 686 -22.47 37.51 16.15
CA SER A 686 -23.08 37.18 17.42
C SER A 686 -24.30 36.33 17.12
N GLY A 687 -24.29 35.07 17.54
CA GLY A 687 -25.24 34.00 17.24
C GLY A 687 -26.71 34.41 17.15
N LYS A 688 -27.13 34.74 15.96
CA LYS A 688 -28.46 34.68 15.37
C LYS A 688 -28.28 34.86 13.88
N THR A 689 -28.71 33.88 13.08
CA THR A 689 -28.83 33.98 11.63
C THR A 689 -29.50 35.32 11.30
N PRO A 690 -28.86 36.26 10.58
CA PRO A 690 -29.58 37.44 10.13
C PRO A 690 -30.63 36.96 9.10
N LYS A 691 -31.89 37.16 9.41
CA LYS A 691 -32.91 37.14 8.35
C LYS A 691 -32.41 38.12 7.27
N SER A 692 -32.38 37.68 6.01
CA SER A 692 -32.18 38.54 4.84
C SER A 692 -32.97 39.84 5.09
N GLN A 693 -32.28 40.96 5.14
CA GLN A 693 -32.91 42.25 5.43
C GLN A 693 -33.54 42.86 4.19
N LEU A 694 -33.32 42.28 3.00
CA LEU A 694 -34.04 42.63 1.76
C LEU A 694 -35.12 41.61 1.48
N SER A 695 -36.36 42.09 1.31
CA SER A 695 -37.44 41.29 0.72
C SER A 695 -37.69 41.74 -0.70
N ILE A 696 -37.94 40.77 -1.58
CA ILE A 696 -38.22 41.02 -3.02
C ILE A 696 -39.58 40.39 -3.33
N THR A 697 -40.49 41.22 -3.86
CA THR A 697 -41.88 40.78 -4.19
C THR A 697 -42.29 41.23 -5.56
N PRO A 698 -42.88 40.40 -6.42
CA PRO A 698 -42.97 38.93 -6.28
C PRO A 698 -41.61 38.26 -6.54
N ASN A 699 -41.27 37.20 -5.78
CA ASN A 699 -40.05 36.45 -5.99
C ASN A 699 -40.28 34.96 -5.61
N PRO A 700 -40.33 34.06 -6.62
CA PRO A 700 -40.12 34.26 -8.09
C PRO A 700 -41.17 35.09 -8.76
N GLY A 701 -40.84 35.80 -9.85
CA GLY A 701 -41.75 36.68 -10.59
C GLY A 701 -41.28 37.07 -11.97
N LYS A 702 -42.08 37.94 -12.64
CA LYS A 702 -41.79 38.53 -13.96
C LYS A 702 -41.95 40.04 -13.94
N GLY A 703 -41.16 40.72 -14.74
CA GLY A 703 -41.31 42.14 -15.03
C GLY A 703 -40.77 43.08 -13.97
N THR A 704 -41.61 43.62 -13.10
CA THR A 704 -41.23 44.60 -12.05
C THR A 704 -41.27 43.95 -10.67
N PHE A 705 -40.25 44.21 -9.89
CA PHE A 705 -40.11 43.72 -8.51
C PHE A 705 -40.01 44.86 -7.52
N ASP A 706 -40.67 44.73 -6.42
CA ASP A 706 -40.56 45.64 -5.28
C ASP A 706 -39.53 45.07 -4.30
N ILE A 707 -38.50 45.86 -4.03
CA ILE A 707 -37.42 45.51 -3.12
C ILE A 707 -37.63 46.35 -1.86
N GLU A 708 -37.99 45.70 -0.77
CA GLU A 708 -38.15 46.32 0.53
C GLU A 708 -36.87 46.10 1.36
N ARG A 709 -36.37 47.19 1.97
CA ARG A 709 -35.20 47.18 2.81
C ARG A 709 -35.53 47.65 4.24
N ASN A 710 -34.86 47.07 5.19
CA ASN A 710 -35.06 47.45 6.58
C ASN A 710 -34.08 48.54 7.08
N TYR A 711 -33.05 48.84 6.30
CA TYR A 711 -32.06 49.85 6.63
C TYR A 711 -32.32 51.19 5.90
N THR A 712 -32.24 52.30 6.61
CA THR A 712 -32.38 53.66 6.11
C THR A 712 -31.03 54.33 5.99
N GLY A 713 -30.40 54.28 4.85
CA GLY A 713 -29.09 54.94 4.54
C GLY A 713 -28.92 55.12 3.06
N GLU A 714 -28.11 56.11 2.66
CA GLU A 714 -27.75 56.25 1.26
C GLU A 714 -26.86 55.10 0.84
N GLY A 715 -27.10 54.56 -0.37
CA GLY A 715 -26.35 53.40 -0.90
C GLY A 715 -26.47 53.24 -2.39
N VAL A 716 -25.86 52.19 -2.90
CA VAL A 716 -25.94 51.76 -4.30
C VAL A 716 -26.55 50.39 -4.37
N MET A 717 -27.65 50.26 -5.08
CA MET A 717 -28.23 48.96 -5.45
C MET A 717 -27.51 48.46 -6.69
N THR A 718 -27.07 47.21 -6.66
CA THR A 718 -26.42 46.52 -7.77
C THR A 718 -27.19 45.22 -8.05
N LEU A 719 -27.51 45.00 -9.31
CA LEU A 719 -28.02 43.75 -9.80
C LEU A 719 -26.89 43.02 -10.54
N THR A 720 -26.64 41.80 -10.17
CA THR A 720 -25.62 40.97 -10.78
C THR A 720 -26.18 39.67 -11.34
N SER A 721 -25.60 39.19 -12.42
CA SER A 721 -25.85 37.85 -12.96
C SER A 721 -25.29 36.75 -12.05
N PRO A 722 -25.65 35.48 -12.25
CA PRO A 722 -25.03 34.35 -11.53
C PRO A 722 -23.50 34.27 -11.73
N SER A 723 -22.98 34.78 -12.85
CA SER A 723 -21.53 34.85 -13.13
C SER A 723 -20.82 36.04 -12.45
N GLY A 724 -21.53 36.84 -11.64
CA GLY A 724 -21.01 38.01 -10.99
C GLY A 724 -20.91 39.27 -11.87
N ALA A 725 -21.33 39.18 -13.13
CA ALA A 725 -21.33 40.35 -14.02
C ALA A 725 -22.38 41.36 -13.56
N MET A 726 -22.00 42.62 -13.45
CA MET A 726 -22.85 43.73 -13.07
C MET A 726 -23.81 44.05 -14.23
N ILE A 727 -25.12 43.97 -13.99
CA ILE A 727 -26.17 44.19 -14.99
C ILE A 727 -26.71 45.60 -14.90
N GLN A 728 -26.98 46.04 -13.67
CA GLN A 728 -27.60 47.33 -13.40
C GLN A 728 -27.11 47.87 -12.05
N THR A 729 -26.93 49.20 -11.98
CA THR A 729 -26.70 49.92 -10.73
C THR A 729 -27.68 51.09 -10.62
N SER A 730 -28.13 51.40 -9.39
CA SER A 730 -28.92 52.61 -9.11
C SER A 730 -28.57 53.16 -7.73
N ARG A 731 -28.62 54.48 -7.56
CA ARG A 731 -28.48 55.10 -6.26
C ARG A 731 -29.77 54.96 -5.44
N VAL A 732 -29.64 54.69 -4.18
CA VAL A 732 -30.72 54.53 -3.25
C VAL A 732 -30.59 55.63 -2.18
N LYS A 733 -31.62 56.43 -2.02
CA LYS A 733 -31.66 57.52 -1.00
C LYS A 733 -32.02 56.95 0.37
N SER A 734 -31.69 57.66 1.40
CA SER A 734 -32.01 57.28 2.80
C SER A 734 -33.52 57.15 3.06
N SER A 735 -34.37 57.85 2.28
CA SER A 735 -35.84 57.79 2.37
C SER A 735 -36.47 56.56 1.67
N ASP A 736 -35.71 55.88 0.81
CA ASP A 736 -36.25 54.85 -0.05
C ASP A 736 -36.35 53.51 0.68
N LYS A 737 -37.45 53.24 1.32
CA LYS A 737 -37.76 51.92 1.94
C LYS A 737 -38.19 50.87 0.93
N LEU A 738 -38.83 51.30 -0.16
CA LEU A 738 -39.31 50.46 -1.26
C LEU A 738 -38.68 50.93 -2.56
N ILE A 739 -37.99 50.03 -3.26
CA ILE A 739 -37.25 50.29 -4.50
C ILE A 739 -37.88 49.44 -5.59
N LYS A 740 -38.30 50.06 -6.71
CA LYS A 740 -38.82 49.33 -7.85
C LYS A 740 -37.70 48.94 -8.79
N LEU A 741 -37.56 47.66 -9.04
CA LEU A 741 -36.60 47.09 -10.01
C LEU A 741 -37.39 46.60 -11.24
N ASN A 742 -37.11 47.20 -12.41
CA ASN A 742 -37.65 46.70 -13.65
C ASN A 742 -36.65 45.69 -14.27
N ALA A 743 -37.08 44.45 -14.31
CA ALA A 743 -36.30 43.32 -14.84
C ALA A 743 -36.93 42.73 -16.11
N SER A 744 -37.87 43.46 -16.80
CA SER A 744 -38.60 42.97 -17.96
C SER A 744 -37.73 42.62 -19.19
N LYS A 745 -36.48 43.09 -19.21
CA LYS A 745 -35.51 42.83 -20.27
C LYS A 745 -34.50 41.70 -19.91
N LEU A 746 -34.62 41.15 -18.73
CA LEU A 746 -33.71 40.07 -18.29
C LEU A 746 -34.26 38.70 -18.71
N GLN A 747 -33.36 37.80 -19.02
CA GLN A 747 -33.69 36.40 -19.30
C GLN A 747 -34.17 35.70 -18.05
N PRO A 748 -35.02 34.67 -18.14
CA PRO A 748 -35.34 33.81 -17.01
C PRO A 748 -34.08 33.26 -16.34
N GLY A 749 -34.07 33.23 -15.00
CA GLY A 749 -32.90 32.77 -14.25
C GLY A 749 -32.77 33.40 -12.87
N HIS A 750 -31.67 33.10 -12.22
CA HIS A 750 -31.33 33.62 -10.88
C HIS A 750 -30.44 34.87 -11.04
N TYR A 751 -30.68 35.88 -10.20
CA TYR A 751 -29.90 37.11 -10.12
C TYR A 751 -29.71 37.51 -8.67
N TYR A 752 -28.72 38.33 -8.40
CA TYR A 752 -28.48 38.82 -7.03
C TYR A 752 -28.68 40.33 -6.98
N VAL A 753 -29.52 40.74 -6.05
CA VAL A 753 -29.73 42.16 -5.74
C VAL A 753 -28.92 42.45 -4.47
N THR A 754 -28.03 43.40 -4.54
CA THR A 754 -27.21 43.85 -3.40
C THR A 754 -27.38 45.35 -3.22
N ILE A 755 -27.63 45.79 -1.99
CA ILE A 755 -27.63 47.21 -1.63
C ILE A 755 -26.44 47.43 -0.71
N SER A 756 -25.51 48.28 -1.12
CA SER A 756 -24.28 48.57 -0.37
C SER A 756 -24.28 50.05 0.04
N SER A 757 -24.00 50.35 1.30
CA SER A 757 -23.75 51.67 1.89
C SER A 757 -22.34 51.69 2.52
N LEU A 758 -21.91 52.84 3.03
CA LEU A 758 -20.65 52.95 3.76
C LEU A 758 -20.54 52.06 5.02
N ARG A 759 -21.66 51.62 5.56
CA ARG A 759 -21.74 50.91 6.85
C ARG A 759 -22.43 49.58 6.81
N GLN A 760 -23.11 49.21 5.70
CA GLN A 760 -23.94 48.01 5.61
C GLN A 760 -24.07 47.52 4.17
N ARG A 761 -24.17 46.23 4.02
CA ARG A 761 -24.47 45.55 2.73
C ARG A 761 -25.58 44.54 2.97
N GLU A 762 -26.63 44.60 2.18
CA GLU A 762 -27.75 43.69 2.17
C GLU A 762 -27.84 43.02 0.81
N SER A 763 -28.16 41.74 0.77
CA SER A 763 -28.30 40.99 -0.46
C SER A 763 -29.48 40.05 -0.42
N ALA A 764 -30.12 39.85 -1.57
CA ALA A 764 -31.19 38.87 -1.75
C ALA A 764 -31.11 38.27 -3.18
N THR A 765 -31.57 37.04 -3.31
CA THR A 765 -31.69 36.37 -4.61
C THR A 765 -33.00 36.78 -5.28
N LEU A 766 -32.93 37.19 -6.53
CA LEU A 766 -34.08 37.46 -7.42
C LEU A 766 -34.23 36.34 -8.45
N ILE A 767 -35.39 35.73 -8.51
CA ILE A 767 -35.68 34.65 -9.47
C ILE A 767 -36.68 35.18 -10.51
N ILE A 768 -36.23 35.21 -11.78
CA ILE A 768 -37.06 35.62 -12.91
C ILE A 768 -37.62 34.37 -13.58
N LEU A 769 -38.95 34.30 -13.68
CA LEU A 769 -39.64 33.18 -14.31
C LEU A 769 -39.60 33.29 -15.86
N PRO A 770 -39.68 32.16 -16.60
CA PRO A 770 -39.76 32.10 -18.06
C PRO A 770 -40.92 32.85 -18.67
#